data_4217a8da937cf876ab9cef4243564bb9
#
_entry.id   4217a8da937cf876ab9cef4243564bb9
#
_cell.length_a   1.000
_cell.length_b   1.000
_cell.length_c   1.000
_cell.angle_alpha   90.00
_cell.angle_beta   90.00
_cell.angle_gamma   90.00
#
_symmetry.space_group_name_H-M   'P 1'
#
loop_
_entity.id
_entity.type
_entity.pdbx_description
1 polymer ?
#
loop_
_entity_poly.entity_id
_entity_poly.type
_entity_poly.pdbx_seq_one_letter_code
_entity_poly.pdbx_strand_id
1 'polypeptide(L)'
;MYARYQRDQGYGYVTANSTGSSIIYGAVPQNAMVALNQVLKPNLLNEIKVGLNAPKTRVYASTPNVPGVDLSGVTISLSGVVSLGGTAGQQGSVGIASPTGQLKLSSALNGRAAPFTNYSLSFIDNLTWIHGNHNVKFGAEVRPEHLKTAFYGGTTYSFANIQAFLADAPSQVAFNGDTTALSPFTGKSGFSLMHQTFYIGYVQDEWKIRPNVTLSYGLRYEYYSPLHESNDKVLWFDIPTGTLIPNYTKDWYTMKTTNFGPRFGLSWSPEKSANKTVFRVGGGIYYGPGLTEGQTQPGVNDRINRTITSGPLLTYPDTPTTFLSNYNINDPNLQFQPRAYLPGYAIPEQIFQYSASIQQQLPSDTVLTVGYVGSQGRNLFLRGITNRITGVVMDPVTGVGSAVREFSVVNGTTVTNKFAEIDTKTSGGSDNFNGLQVMLNRRFSKGMTLGSQYMWSHSLGNSDGSKDARTSADNYSQSSEYGDNISDVRQSINLSALYELPYGTGQAHGATTNPVAKALLGGWQLGTLFNARTGTPLDIEIVRPDIVYRNKVTGAISAGPVVTGGVVMTTPIVNVPGGGASRNVRRPDLVLGVNPYYVSDGTLYINPAAFAVPQPGTYGNLARNALRAPGISQFDLTVSKKFSITETKNLEFRAECYNVLNSAIFAAPGGGTPRLNDATGIIQPGQPYTQSAAGGTFGALTSTVSNQVGSGTNRQFQLALRFNF
;
A
#
# COMPACT_ATOMS: atom_id res chain seq x y z
N MET A 1 18.77 21.65 28.61
CA MET A 1 18.95 20.28 28.11
C MET A 1 17.64 19.54 28.29
N TYR A 2 17.24 18.76 27.28
CA TYR A 2 16.04 17.93 27.28
C TYR A 2 16.41 16.53 26.79
N ALA A 3 15.88 15.50 27.45
CA ALA A 3 16.05 14.12 27.04
C ALA A 3 14.69 13.40 27.06
N ARG A 4 14.45 12.57 26.07
CA ARG A 4 13.24 11.72 25.98
C ARG A 4 13.65 10.32 25.53
N TYR A 5 13.09 9.32 26.19
CA TYR A 5 13.11 7.94 25.72
C TYR A 5 11.68 7.42 25.71
N GLN A 6 11.30 6.77 24.63
CA GLN A 6 10.03 6.12 24.48
C GLN A 6 10.25 4.71 23.94
N ARG A 7 9.63 3.74 24.57
CA ARG A 7 9.54 2.37 24.11
C ARG A 7 8.09 1.95 24.16
N ASP A 8 7.64 1.35 23.09
CA ASP A 8 6.34 0.71 23.02
C ASP A 8 6.50 -0.77 22.74
N GLN A 9 5.48 -1.58 23.02
CA GLN A 9 5.50 -2.99 22.76
C GLN A 9 4.08 -3.46 22.44
N GLY A 10 3.90 -3.89 21.21
CA GLY A 10 2.65 -4.44 20.72
C GLY A 10 2.82 -5.84 20.16
N TYR A 11 1.87 -6.71 20.43
CA TYR A 11 1.76 -8.04 19.83
C TYR A 11 0.37 -8.22 19.24
N GLY A 12 0.31 -8.61 17.99
CA GLY A 12 -0.90 -9.08 17.32
C GLY A 12 -0.78 -10.57 17.06
N TYR A 13 -1.74 -11.34 17.53
CA TYR A 13 -1.86 -12.76 17.20
C TYR A 13 -2.85 -12.90 16.05
N VAL A 14 -2.42 -13.50 14.96
CA VAL A 14 -3.34 -14.01 13.94
C VAL A 14 -3.45 -15.50 14.19
N THR A 15 -4.54 -15.90 14.83
CA THR A 15 -4.86 -17.33 15.01
C THR A 15 -4.98 -17.99 13.66
N ALA A 16 -4.09 -18.91 13.42
CA ALA A 16 -3.93 -19.38 12.09
C ALA A 16 -4.77 -20.59 11.75
N ASN A 17 -4.89 -21.58 12.57
CA ASN A 17 -5.57 -22.80 12.15
C ASN A 17 -5.99 -23.71 13.29
N SER A 18 -6.78 -24.75 12.95
CA SER A 18 -7.21 -25.81 13.85
C SER A 18 -6.08 -26.64 14.47
N THR A 19 -4.83 -26.45 14.01
CA THR A 19 -3.64 -27.16 14.53
C THR A 19 -2.89 -26.39 15.60
N GLY A 20 -3.39 -25.19 16.01
CA GLY A 20 -2.75 -24.36 17.02
C GLY A 20 -1.55 -23.55 16.55
N SER A 21 -1.26 -23.55 15.25
CA SER A 21 -0.24 -22.67 14.68
C SER A 21 -0.76 -21.23 14.58
N SER A 22 0.07 -20.24 14.93
CA SER A 22 -0.28 -18.83 14.82
C SER A 22 0.87 -18.02 14.26
N ILE A 23 0.54 -16.88 13.68
CA ILE A 23 1.51 -15.87 13.30
C ILE A 23 1.47 -14.78 14.36
N ILE A 24 2.64 -14.39 14.82
CA ILE A 24 2.79 -13.32 15.79
C ILE A 24 3.46 -12.14 15.11
N TYR A 25 2.72 -11.04 15.04
CA TYR A 25 3.26 -9.74 14.66
C TYR A 25 3.65 -9.01 15.94
N GLY A 26 4.94 -8.78 16.13
CA GLY A 26 5.45 -8.02 17.25
C GLY A 26 6.09 -6.72 16.79
N ALA A 27 5.83 -5.64 17.48
CA ALA A 27 6.55 -4.39 17.30
C ALA A 27 7.11 -3.94 18.65
N VAL A 28 8.36 -3.55 18.67
CA VAL A 28 9.03 -2.96 19.84
C VAL A 28 9.74 -1.68 19.39
N PRO A 29 8.98 -0.66 18.92
CA PRO A 29 9.59 0.59 18.52
C PRO A 29 10.23 1.28 19.70
N GLN A 30 11.40 1.84 19.46
CA GLN A 30 12.17 2.62 20.41
C GLN A 30 12.54 3.95 19.77
N ASN A 31 12.37 5.01 20.52
CA ASN A 31 12.77 6.34 20.12
C ASN A 31 13.45 7.02 21.30
N ALA A 32 14.63 7.58 21.06
CA ALA A 32 15.37 8.36 22.05
C ALA A 32 15.84 9.67 21.44
N MET A 33 15.85 10.72 22.20
CA MET A 33 16.39 12.01 21.78
C MET A 33 17.00 12.73 22.97
N VAL A 34 18.17 13.30 22.74
CA VAL A 34 18.80 14.28 23.64
C VAL A 34 18.93 15.58 22.85
N ALA A 35 18.47 16.69 23.42
CA ALA A 35 18.60 18.01 22.83
C ALA A 35 19.25 18.98 23.82
N LEU A 36 20.20 19.74 23.34
CA LEU A 36 20.89 20.82 24.06
C LEU A 36 20.58 22.13 23.36
N ASN A 37 19.81 23.00 24.03
CA ASN A 37 19.54 24.35 23.57
C ASN A 37 20.48 25.32 24.30
N GLN A 38 21.19 26.14 23.55
CA GLN A 38 22.17 27.08 24.03
C GLN A 38 21.82 28.49 23.54
N VAL A 39 21.83 29.44 24.44
CA VAL A 39 21.79 30.88 24.13
C VAL A 39 23.23 31.35 24.06
N LEU A 40 23.81 31.39 22.85
CA LEU A 40 25.19 31.83 22.66
C LEU A 40 25.33 33.35 22.79
N LYS A 41 24.31 34.06 22.31
CA LYS A 41 24.10 35.52 22.47
C LYS A 41 22.61 35.80 22.52
N PRO A 42 22.13 36.99 22.97
CA PRO A 42 20.73 37.32 23.02
C PRO A 42 19.99 37.13 21.67
N ASN A 43 20.71 37.21 20.58
CA ASN A 43 20.19 37.06 19.21
C ASN A 43 20.75 35.83 18.49
N LEU A 44 21.46 34.92 19.18
CA LEU A 44 22.08 33.73 18.57
C LEU A 44 21.81 32.52 19.45
N LEU A 45 20.95 31.61 18.91
CA LEU A 45 20.54 30.38 19.57
C LEU A 45 21.14 29.19 18.83
N ASN A 46 21.65 28.22 19.56
CA ASN A 46 22.05 26.93 19.00
C ASN A 46 21.29 25.78 19.60
N GLU A 47 20.96 24.79 18.78
CA GLU A 47 20.26 23.58 19.17
C GLU A 47 20.98 22.36 18.59
N ILE A 48 21.61 21.57 19.47
CA ILE A 48 22.22 20.29 19.10
C ILE A 48 21.27 19.16 19.51
N LYS A 49 20.99 18.24 18.60
CA LYS A 49 20.16 17.04 18.85
C LYS A 49 20.88 15.79 18.44
N VAL A 50 20.77 14.77 19.26
CA VAL A 50 21.11 13.39 18.92
C VAL A 50 19.86 12.55 19.09
N GLY A 51 19.44 11.87 18.03
CA GLY A 51 18.24 11.05 17.99
C GLY A 51 18.55 9.62 17.62
N LEU A 52 17.78 8.69 18.20
CA LEU A 52 17.71 7.29 17.80
C LEU A 52 16.25 6.99 17.45
N ASN A 53 16.04 6.42 16.27
CA ASN A 53 14.76 5.84 15.87
C ASN A 53 14.98 4.37 15.49
N ALA A 54 14.33 3.45 16.19
CA ALA A 54 14.46 2.01 15.99
C ALA A 54 13.09 1.33 15.93
N PRO A 55 12.41 1.36 14.75
CA PRO A 55 11.16 0.66 14.54
C PRO A 55 11.43 -0.85 14.41
N LYS A 56 11.61 -1.53 15.54
CA LYS A 56 11.84 -2.97 15.57
C LYS A 56 10.52 -3.69 15.35
N THR A 57 10.40 -4.36 14.22
CA THR A 57 9.25 -5.23 13.93
C THR A 57 9.70 -6.68 13.83
N ARG A 58 8.86 -7.58 14.28
CA ARG A 58 9.09 -9.03 14.23
C ARG A 58 7.85 -9.69 13.70
N VAL A 59 8.03 -10.51 12.69
CA VAL A 59 7.00 -11.45 12.25
C VAL A 59 7.58 -12.83 12.49
N TYR A 60 6.96 -13.59 13.34
CA TYR A 60 7.40 -14.96 13.61
C TYR A 60 6.21 -15.89 13.76
N ALA A 61 6.49 -17.13 13.50
CA ALA A 61 5.52 -18.19 13.58
C ALA A 61 5.58 -18.85 14.96
N SER A 62 4.42 -19.11 15.54
CA SER A 62 4.28 -20.01 16.67
C SER A 62 3.75 -21.35 16.17
N THR A 63 4.53 -22.40 16.35
CA THR A 63 4.13 -23.77 16.01
C THR A 63 3.80 -24.53 17.27
N PRO A 64 2.91 -25.54 17.21
CA PRO A 64 2.77 -26.50 18.28
C PRO A 64 4.12 -27.14 18.58
N ASN A 65 4.45 -27.29 19.86
CA ASN A 65 5.66 -28.00 20.27
C ASN A 65 5.43 -29.48 20.11
N VAL A 66 5.98 -30.08 19.07
CA VAL A 66 5.99 -31.54 18.88
C VAL A 66 7.39 -32.03 19.21
N PRO A 67 7.56 -32.83 20.28
CA PRO A 67 8.87 -33.29 20.66
C PRO A 67 9.62 -33.99 19.51
N GLY A 68 10.85 -33.55 19.25
CA GLY A 68 11.70 -34.11 18.19
C GLY A 68 11.38 -33.64 16.76
N VAL A 69 10.38 -32.78 16.55
CA VAL A 69 10.01 -32.31 15.22
C VAL A 69 10.05 -30.78 15.19
N ASP A 70 10.93 -30.23 14.37
CA ASP A 70 10.94 -28.78 14.08
C ASP A 70 9.99 -28.48 12.91
N LEU A 71 8.81 -27.96 13.25
CA LEU A 71 7.79 -27.55 12.28
C LEU A 71 7.94 -26.09 11.83
N SER A 72 8.91 -25.36 12.37
CA SER A 72 9.01 -23.90 12.13
C SER A 72 9.28 -23.54 10.66
N GLY A 73 9.91 -24.42 9.90
CA GLY A 73 10.24 -24.22 8.50
C GLY A 73 9.36 -24.97 7.49
N VAL A 74 8.35 -25.72 7.96
CA VAL A 74 7.55 -26.59 7.10
C VAL A 74 6.09 -26.18 7.05
N THR A 75 5.52 -26.13 5.87
CA THR A 75 4.09 -25.93 5.62
C THR A 75 3.54 -27.11 4.83
N ILE A 76 2.43 -27.70 5.28
CA ILE A 76 1.70 -28.71 4.52
C ILE A 76 0.40 -28.09 4.02
N SER A 77 0.17 -28.18 2.71
CA SER A 77 -1.04 -27.69 2.04
C SER A 77 -1.81 -28.85 1.44
N LEU A 78 -3.04 -29.09 1.91
CA LEU A 78 -3.93 -30.15 1.43
C LEU A 78 -5.10 -29.52 0.67
N SER A 79 -5.32 -29.93 -0.58
CA SER A 79 -6.48 -29.54 -1.37
C SER A 79 -7.68 -30.45 -1.07
N GLY A 80 -8.91 -29.94 -1.24
CA GLY A 80 -10.15 -30.74 -1.08
C GLY A 80 -10.56 -31.04 0.36
N VAL A 81 -9.92 -30.44 1.36
CA VAL A 81 -10.31 -30.58 2.79
C VAL A 81 -11.14 -29.36 3.18
N VAL A 82 -12.33 -29.58 3.74
CA VAL A 82 -13.20 -28.50 4.24
C VAL A 82 -12.52 -27.82 5.44
N SER A 83 -12.24 -26.54 5.30
CA SER A 83 -11.69 -25.74 6.38
C SER A 83 -12.82 -25.24 7.30
N LEU A 84 -12.76 -25.58 8.57
CA LEU A 84 -13.66 -25.06 9.59
C LEU A 84 -13.09 -23.74 10.15
N GLY A 85 -13.55 -22.63 9.60
CA GLY A 85 -13.46 -21.32 10.23
C GLY A 85 -12.19 -20.50 9.98
N GLY A 86 -12.37 -19.35 9.39
CA GLY A 86 -11.41 -18.26 9.26
C GLY A 86 -11.87 -17.29 8.17
N THR A 87 -12.00 -16.03 8.50
CA THR A 87 -12.41 -14.97 7.56
C THR A 87 -11.33 -14.73 6.50
N ALA A 88 -11.70 -14.89 5.25
CA ALA A 88 -10.91 -14.43 4.12
C ALA A 88 -10.72 -12.90 4.21
N GLY A 89 -9.49 -12.41 4.00
CA GLY A 89 -9.27 -10.99 3.72
C GLY A 89 -8.25 -10.25 4.56
N GLN A 90 -7.54 -10.87 5.48
CA GLN A 90 -6.39 -10.21 6.11
C GLN A 90 -5.10 -10.64 5.42
N GLN A 91 -4.38 -9.65 4.88
CA GLN A 91 -3.02 -9.79 4.42
C GLN A 91 -2.17 -10.34 5.59
N GLY A 92 -1.66 -11.57 5.47
CA GLY A 92 -0.92 -12.25 6.54
C GLY A 92 -1.73 -13.30 7.30
N SER A 93 -3.00 -13.49 7.03
CA SER A 93 -3.68 -14.69 7.51
C SER A 93 -3.09 -15.88 6.75
N VAL A 94 -2.42 -16.77 7.49
CA VAL A 94 -2.24 -18.15 7.04
C VAL A 94 -3.66 -18.73 7.06
N GLY A 95 -4.39 -18.31 6.05
CA GLY A 95 -5.83 -18.45 5.99
C GLY A 95 -6.19 -19.88 5.75
N ILE A 96 -6.91 -20.31 6.65
CA ILE A 96 -7.85 -21.36 6.46
C ILE A 96 -9.10 -20.68 5.96
N ALA A 97 -9.17 -20.29 4.78
CA ALA A 97 -10.39 -20.11 4.04
C ALA A 97 -9.99 -19.76 2.62
N SER A 98 -9.47 -20.75 1.96
CA SER A 98 -9.74 -20.82 0.56
C SER A 98 -11.12 -21.44 0.41
N PRO A 99 -12.05 -20.88 -0.35
CA PRO A 99 -13.26 -21.56 -0.74
C PRO A 99 -12.99 -22.89 -1.49
N THR A 100 -11.74 -23.17 -1.80
CA THR A 100 -11.25 -24.41 -2.40
C THR A 100 -10.79 -25.46 -1.40
N GLY A 101 -10.97 -25.26 -0.08
CA GLY A 101 -10.70 -26.28 0.93
C GLY A 101 -9.20 -26.65 1.03
N GLN A 102 -8.33 -25.70 1.32
CA GLN A 102 -6.93 -25.97 1.67
C GLN A 102 -6.74 -25.98 3.17
N LEU A 103 -6.19 -27.07 3.71
CA LEU A 103 -5.65 -27.12 5.06
C LEU A 103 -4.17 -26.77 5.01
N LYS A 104 -3.75 -25.72 5.73
CA LYS A 104 -2.34 -25.40 5.92
C LYS A 104 -1.94 -25.72 7.36
N LEU A 105 -0.99 -26.63 7.49
CA LEU A 105 -0.45 -27.07 8.77
C LEU A 105 0.90 -26.41 8.96
N SER A 106 1.00 -25.20 9.27
CA SER A 106 2.15 -24.50 9.80
C SER A 106 2.13 -23.02 9.54
N SER A 107 3.01 -22.42 10.15
CA SER A 107 3.24 -21.04 10.41
C SER A 107 4.35 -20.40 9.57
N ALA A 108 5.13 -21.16 8.83
CA ALA A 108 6.15 -20.57 7.96
C ALA A 108 5.46 -19.70 6.92
N LEU A 109 5.53 -18.41 7.09
CA LEU A 109 5.14 -17.42 6.10
C LEU A 109 6.18 -17.46 4.99
N ASN A 110 5.96 -18.20 3.95
CA ASN A 110 6.67 -18.19 2.67
C ASN A 110 7.81 -17.13 2.58
N GLY A 111 8.91 -17.31 3.31
CA GLY A 111 10.07 -16.43 3.33
C GLY A 111 9.85 -14.99 3.82
N ARG A 112 8.69 -14.65 4.37
CA ARG A 112 8.39 -13.29 4.87
C ARG A 112 8.44 -13.16 6.39
N ALA A 113 8.59 -14.24 7.12
CA ALA A 113 8.82 -14.17 8.55
C ALA A 113 10.22 -13.63 8.81
N ALA A 114 10.31 -12.41 9.25
CA ALA A 114 11.59 -11.74 9.43
C ALA A 114 11.56 -10.81 10.63
N PRO A 115 12.58 -10.82 11.47
CA PRO A 115 12.85 -9.68 12.30
C PRO A 115 13.47 -8.57 11.44
N PHE A 116 12.77 -7.44 11.35
CA PHE A 116 13.33 -6.20 10.84
C PHE A 116 13.83 -5.39 12.04
N THR A 117 15.14 -5.35 12.23
CA THR A 117 15.77 -4.58 13.31
C THR A 117 16.46 -3.36 12.74
N ASN A 118 15.68 -2.51 12.11
CA ASN A 118 16.15 -1.28 11.52
C ASN A 118 16.37 -0.24 12.61
N TYR A 119 17.36 0.62 12.43
CA TYR A 119 17.51 1.81 13.24
C TYR A 119 18.21 2.92 12.47
N SER A 120 17.91 4.14 12.83
CA SER A 120 18.62 5.33 12.38
C SER A 120 19.10 6.15 13.57
N LEU A 121 20.27 6.73 13.41
CA LEU A 121 20.81 7.76 14.30
C LEU A 121 20.71 9.09 13.56
N SER A 122 20.34 10.17 14.26
CA SER A 122 20.32 11.52 13.70
C SER A 122 21.20 12.41 14.55
N PHE A 123 22.17 13.06 13.91
CA PHE A 123 23.00 14.09 14.49
C PHE A 123 22.61 15.40 13.81
N ILE A 124 22.01 16.31 14.57
CA ILE A 124 21.43 17.54 14.05
C ILE A 124 22.01 18.72 14.80
N ASP A 125 22.43 19.76 14.07
CA ASP A 125 22.80 21.05 14.61
C ASP A 125 22.03 22.16 13.89
N ASN A 126 21.37 23.03 14.67
CA ASN A 126 20.57 24.14 14.17
C ASN A 126 21.01 25.43 14.83
N LEU A 127 21.45 26.39 14.05
CA LEU A 127 21.80 27.73 14.49
C LEU A 127 20.72 28.72 14.04
N THR A 128 20.14 29.48 14.97
CA THR A 128 19.18 30.53 14.69
C THR A 128 19.79 31.88 15.04
N TRP A 129 19.84 32.79 14.05
CA TRP A 129 20.36 34.13 14.20
C TRP A 129 19.26 35.16 13.90
N ILE A 130 18.93 35.99 14.90
CA ILE A 130 17.96 37.05 14.82
C ILE A 130 18.68 38.38 14.61
N HIS A 131 18.44 39.05 13.47
CA HIS A 131 19.02 40.33 13.16
C HIS A 131 17.99 41.29 12.57
N GLY A 132 17.60 42.28 13.33
CA GLY A 132 16.55 43.19 12.95
C GLY A 132 15.24 42.44 12.62
N ASN A 133 14.79 42.57 11.39
CA ASN A 133 13.57 41.91 10.91
C ASN A 133 13.80 40.52 10.28
N HIS A 134 15.02 40.01 10.36
CA HIS A 134 15.42 38.70 9.82
C HIS A 134 15.57 37.68 10.93
N ASN A 135 15.07 36.48 10.66
CA ASN A 135 15.26 35.29 11.50
C ASN A 135 15.88 34.20 10.62
N VAL A 136 17.22 34.20 10.58
CA VAL A 136 17.98 33.28 9.74
C VAL A 136 18.26 32.00 10.50
N LYS A 137 17.99 30.86 9.87
CA LYS A 137 18.28 29.52 10.39
C LYS A 137 19.24 28.80 9.46
N PHE A 138 20.27 28.22 10.05
CA PHE A 138 21.18 27.27 9.42
C PHE A 138 21.03 25.91 10.11
N GLY A 139 21.12 24.84 9.35
CA GLY A 139 21.09 23.53 9.96
C GLY A 139 21.83 22.50 9.13
N ALA A 140 22.39 21.55 9.85
CA ALA A 140 23.03 20.38 9.27
C ALA A 140 22.52 19.11 9.98
N GLU A 141 22.39 18.04 9.21
CA GLU A 141 22.01 16.72 9.73
C GLU A 141 22.84 15.64 9.04
N VAL A 142 23.38 14.72 9.84
CA VAL A 142 23.96 13.46 9.38
C VAL A 142 23.13 12.33 9.97
N ARG A 143 22.58 11.47 9.10
CA ARG A 143 21.70 10.38 9.52
C ARG A 143 22.14 9.05 8.92
N PRO A 144 22.97 8.27 9.62
CA PRO A 144 23.22 6.88 9.27
C PRO A 144 21.96 6.02 9.51
N GLU A 145 21.59 5.27 8.49
CA GLU A 145 20.49 4.33 8.46
C GLU A 145 21.06 2.90 8.41
N HIS A 146 20.57 2.03 9.27
CA HIS A 146 20.92 0.63 9.32
C HIS A 146 19.70 -0.24 9.15
N LEU A 147 19.70 -1.05 8.10
CA LEU A 147 18.61 -1.95 7.74
C LEU A 147 19.08 -3.39 7.95
N LYS A 148 18.71 -3.98 9.07
CA LYS A 148 18.99 -5.38 9.34
C LYS A 148 17.74 -6.20 9.10
N THR A 149 17.78 -7.06 8.09
CA THR A 149 16.70 -7.97 7.74
C THR A 149 17.20 -9.40 7.80
N ALA A 150 16.44 -10.27 8.46
CA ALA A 150 16.62 -11.71 8.36
C ALA A 150 15.34 -12.31 7.78
N PHE A 151 15.44 -13.18 6.80
CA PHE A 151 14.32 -13.93 6.29
C PHE A 151 14.43 -15.36 6.77
N TYR A 152 13.33 -15.90 7.26
CA TYR A 152 13.26 -17.31 7.53
C TYR A 152 12.91 -18.04 6.25
N GLY A 153 13.72 -19.01 5.87
CA GLY A 153 13.40 -19.97 4.83
C GLY A 153 12.28 -20.91 5.26
N GLY A 154 11.74 -21.67 4.34
CA GLY A 154 10.73 -22.67 4.64
C GLY A 154 10.34 -23.48 3.42
N THR A 155 9.78 -24.67 3.65
CA THR A 155 9.31 -25.57 2.61
C THR A 155 7.80 -25.77 2.74
N THR A 156 7.10 -25.64 1.61
CA THR A 156 5.67 -25.94 1.51
C THR A 156 5.48 -27.19 0.66
N TYR A 157 4.93 -28.24 1.23
CA TYR A 157 4.48 -29.42 0.53
C TYR A 157 2.99 -29.28 0.21
N SER A 158 2.64 -29.41 -1.07
CA SER A 158 1.25 -29.35 -1.51
C SER A 158 0.79 -30.72 -2.00
N PHE A 159 -0.35 -31.15 -1.51
CA PHE A 159 -0.97 -32.41 -1.90
C PHE A 159 -2.31 -32.15 -2.58
N ALA A 160 -2.60 -32.87 -3.66
CA ALA A 160 -3.81 -32.69 -4.43
C ALA A 160 -5.09 -33.09 -3.65
N ASN A 161 -4.95 -34.04 -2.73
CA ASN A 161 -6.02 -34.53 -1.88
C ASN A 161 -5.44 -35.31 -0.68
N ILE A 162 -6.31 -35.78 0.21
CA ILE A 162 -5.91 -36.52 1.41
C ILE A 162 -5.26 -37.87 1.08
N GLN A 163 -5.67 -38.55 0.00
CA GLN A 163 -5.06 -39.81 -0.42
C GLN A 163 -3.61 -39.63 -0.85
N ALA A 164 -3.33 -38.55 -1.60
CA ALA A 164 -1.98 -38.19 -1.97
C ALA A 164 -1.10 -37.88 -0.74
N PHE A 165 -1.68 -37.23 0.29
CA PHE A 165 -0.97 -36.97 1.55
C PHE A 165 -0.65 -38.29 2.30
N LEU A 166 -1.63 -39.20 2.41
CA LEU A 166 -1.44 -40.49 3.05
C LEU A 166 -0.46 -41.42 2.30
N ALA A 167 -0.27 -41.16 1.02
CA ALA A 167 0.67 -41.89 0.16
C ALA A 167 2.05 -41.19 0.05
N ASP A 168 2.30 -40.15 0.82
CA ASP A 168 3.54 -39.34 0.77
C ASP A 168 3.88 -38.82 -0.65
N ALA A 169 2.83 -38.53 -1.44
CA ALA A 169 2.92 -38.14 -2.84
C ALA A 169 2.54 -36.65 -3.04
N PRO A 170 3.45 -35.70 -2.81
CA PRO A 170 3.18 -34.30 -3.02
C PRO A 170 3.02 -34.00 -4.52
N SER A 171 2.08 -33.10 -4.85
CA SER A 171 1.92 -32.57 -6.21
C SER A 171 2.87 -31.42 -6.50
N GLN A 172 3.36 -30.79 -5.43
CA GLN A 172 4.26 -29.63 -5.52
C GLN A 172 5.05 -29.47 -4.22
N VAL A 173 6.32 -29.13 -4.36
CA VAL A 173 7.16 -28.64 -3.27
C VAL A 173 7.62 -27.24 -3.61
N ALA A 174 7.28 -26.26 -2.75
CA ALA A 174 7.79 -24.91 -2.84
C ALA A 174 8.68 -24.61 -1.64
N PHE A 175 9.88 -24.10 -1.88
CA PHE A 175 10.75 -23.72 -0.78
C PHE A 175 11.30 -22.31 -0.98
N ASN A 176 11.49 -21.64 0.15
CA ASN A 176 12.19 -20.39 0.26
C ASN A 176 13.48 -20.64 1.03
N GLY A 177 14.59 -20.28 0.46
CA GLY A 177 15.90 -20.45 1.06
C GLY A 177 16.80 -19.28 0.77
N ASP A 178 18.05 -19.47 1.12
CA ASP A 178 19.11 -18.50 0.95
C ASP A 178 20.35 -19.26 0.46
N THR A 179 21.05 -18.76 -0.55
CA THR A 179 22.29 -19.37 -1.05
C THR A 179 23.43 -19.36 -0.04
N THR A 180 23.33 -18.52 1.00
CA THR A 180 24.34 -18.39 2.06
C THR A 180 24.03 -19.26 3.29
N ALA A 181 22.77 -19.67 3.48
CA ALA A 181 22.33 -20.51 4.60
C ALA A 181 21.67 -21.79 4.05
N LEU A 182 22.48 -22.77 3.78
CA LEU A 182 22.22 -23.99 3.01
C LEU A 182 21.10 -24.91 3.54
N SER A 183 20.18 -24.44 4.35
CA SER A 183 19.07 -25.27 4.80
C SER A 183 17.73 -24.57 4.63
N PRO A 184 16.95 -24.87 3.60
CA PRO A 184 15.58 -24.42 3.47
C PRO A 184 14.65 -25.00 4.57
N PHE A 185 15.13 -25.96 5.34
CA PHE A 185 14.36 -26.67 6.38
C PHE A 185 14.53 -26.09 7.79
N THR A 186 15.54 -25.25 8.03
CA THR A 186 15.77 -24.67 9.36
C THR A 186 14.91 -23.45 9.66
N GLY A 187 14.10 -23.00 8.72
CA GLY A 187 13.30 -21.80 8.88
C GLY A 187 14.09 -20.49 8.99
N LYS A 188 15.42 -20.55 8.81
CA LYS A 188 16.31 -19.39 8.89
C LYS A 188 17.11 -19.27 7.61
N SER A 189 16.99 -18.14 6.95
CA SER A 189 17.95 -17.69 5.95
C SER A 189 18.98 -16.78 6.61
N GLY A 190 20.10 -16.50 5.93
CA GLY A 190 21.04 -15.50 6.35
C GLY A 190 20.40 -14.12 6.53
N PHE A 191 21.04 -13.26 7.26
CA PHE A 191 20.60 -11.87 7.39
C PHE A 191 21.45 -10.95 6.52
N SER A 192 20.81 -9.90 5.99
CA SER A 192 21.47 -8.80 5.30
C SER A 192 21.58 -7.60 6.22
N LEU A 193 22.75 -6.98 6.22
CA LEU A 193 23.05 -5.74 6.94
C LEU A 193 23.30 -4.65 5.92
N MET A 194 22.25 -3.88 5.62
CA MET A 194 22.36 -2.76 4.70
C MET A 194 22.52 -1.46 5.45
N HIS A 195 23.30 -0.56 4.90
CA HIS A 195 23.50 0.76 5.45
C HIS A 195 23.52 1.83 4.37
N GLN A 196 23.05 3.01 4.75
CA GLN A 196 23.00 4.21 3.94
C GLN A 196 23.15 5.42 4.86
N THR A 197 23.75 6.51 4.41
CA THR A 197 23.86 7.73 5.22
C THR A 197 23.25 8.91 4.46
N PHE A 198 22.42 9.68 5.14
CA PHE A 198 21.84 10.91 4.62
C PHE A 198 22.62 12.11 5.16
N TYR A 199 23.00 13.00 4.26
CA TYR A 199 23.67 14.26 4.56
C TYR A 199 22.76 15.40 4.14
N ILE A 200 22.40 16.25 5.06
CA ILE A 200 21.40 17.29 4.86
C ILE A 200 21.96 18.60 5.37
N GLY A 201 21.84 19.65 4.57
CA GLY A 201 22.18 21.00 4.98
C GLY A 201 21.13 22.00 4.50
N TYR A 202 20.87 23.04 5.28
CA TYR A 202 19.93 24.07 4.85
C TYR A 202 20.25 25.46 5.40
N VAL A 203 19.78 26.46 4.69
CA VAL A 203 19.68 27.84 5.12
C VAL A 203 18.30 28.36 4.82
N GLN A 204 17.69 29.04 5.77
CA GLN A 204 16.36 29.62 5.64
C GLN A 204 16.31 30.98 6.34
N ASP A 205 15.66 31.96 5.74
CA ASP A 205 15.36 33.24 6.35
C ASP A 205 13.85 33.47 6.42
N GLU A 206 13.38 33.97 7.53
CA GLU A 206 12.06 34.55 7.70
C GLU A 206 12.22 36.06 7.88
N TRP A 207 11.92 36.80 6.80
CA TRP A 207 12.04 38.24 6.73
C TRP A 207 10.70 38.93 6.94
N LYS A 208 10.57 39.65 8.02
CA LYS A 208 9.42 40.56 8.29
C LYS A 208 9.61 41.86 7.55
N ILE A 209 9.25 41.89 6.26
CA ILE A 209 9.41 43.08 5.40
C ILE A 209 8.63 44.27 5.98
N ARG A 210 7.43 43.99 6.50
CA ARG A 210 6.55 44.92 7.23
C ARG A 210 5.82 44.14 8.33
N PRO A 211 5.20 44.82 9.32
CA PRO A 211 4.43 44.11 10.35
C PRO A 211 3.32 43.17 9.81
N ASN A 212 2.83 43.46 8.62
CA ASN A 212 1.77 42.73 7.92
C ASN A 212 2.25 41.93 6.70
N VAL A 213 3.57 41.87 6.42
CA VAL A 213 4.17 41.13 5.31
C VAL A 213 5.37 40.33 5.78
N THR A 214 5.28 39.02 5.71
CA THR A 214 6.37 38.12 6.02
C THR A 214 6.73 37.29 4.78
N LEU A 215 7.99 37.28 4.40
CA LEU A 215 8.57 36.44 3.37
C LEU A 215 9.47 35.40 4.02
N SER A 216 9.25 34.14 3.73
CA SER A 216 10.14 33.03 4.12
C SER A 216 10.75 32.45 2.85
N TYR A 217 12.05 32.28 2.83
CA TYR A 217 12.77 31.66 1.71
C TYR A 217 13.98 30.91 2.22
N GLY A 218 14.38 29.88 1.47
CA GLY A 218 15.51 29.07 1.88
C GLY A 218 15.91 28.06 0.82
N LEU A 219 17.04 27.46 1.07
CA LEU A 219 17.61 26.39 0.26
C LEU A 219 17.99 25.23 1.16
N ARG A 220 17.59 24.03 0.77
CA ARG A 220 17.99 22.79 1.43
C ARG A 220 18.72 21.90 0.42
N TYR A 221 19.82 21.34 0.81
CA TYR A 221 20.56 20.35 0.04
C TYR A 221 20.49 19.01 0.74
N GLU A 222 20.25 17.94 -0.04
CA GLU A 222 20.17 16.58 0.47
C GLU A 222 21.01 15.63 -0.39
N TYR A 223 21.85 14.84 0.26
CA TYR A 223 22.61 13.79 -0.37
C TYR A 223 22.35 12.47 0.35
N TYR A 224 22.03 11.45 -0.39
CA TYR A 224 21.80 10.09 0.10
C TYR A 224 22.94 9.23 -0.43
N SER A 225 23.76 8.64 0.44
CA SER A 225 24.84 7.76 -0.02
C SER A 225 24.27 6.51 -0.71
N PRO A 226 25.05 5.82 -1.55
CA PRO A 226 24.65 4.52 -2.07
C PRO A 226 24.29 3.55 -0.93
N LEU A 227 23.35 2.65 -1.21
CA LEU A 227 23.00 1.56 -0.32
C LEU A 227 24.04 0.45 -0.48
N HIS A 228 24.62 -0.02 0.62
CA HIS A 228 25.59 -1.10 0.67
C HIS A 228 25.18 -2.19 1.63
N GLU A 229 25.56 -3.43 1.33
CA GLU A 229 25.49 -4.57 2.24
C GLU A 229 26.84 -4.75 2.92
N SER A 230 26.87 -4.76 4.28
CA SER A 230 28.10 -4.67 5.09
C SER A 230 29.08 -5.83 4.94
N ASN A 231 28.65 -6.97 4.42
CA ASN A 231 29.45 -8.16 4.26
C ASN A 231 29.65 -8.56 2.79
N ASP A 232 29.27 -7.69 1.85
CA ASP A 232 29.28 -7.92 0.40
C ASP A 232 28.49 -9.17 -0.05
N LYS A 233 27.50 -9.58 0.72
CA LYS A 233 26.63 -10.73 0.45
C LYS A 233 25.53 -10.36 -0.53
N VAL A 234 25.90 -9.87 -1.70
CA VAL A 234 24.98 -9.44 -2.74
C VAL A 234 25.09 -10.36 -3.95
N LEU A 235 24.01 -11.00 -4.32
CA LEU A 235 23.87 -11.69 -5.59
C LEU A 235 23.14 -10.75 -6.55
N TRP A 236 23.88 -10.10 -7.42
CA TRP A 236 23.38 -9.13 -8.37
C TRP A 236 22.88 -9.80 -9.64
N PHE A 237 21.72 -9.37 -10.13
CA PHE A 237 21.28 -9.74 -11.47
C PHE A 237 21.53 -8.59 -12.45
N ASP A 238 22.40 -8.85 -13.43
CA ASP A 238 22.72 -7.90 -14.48
C ASP A 238 21.77 -8.10 -15.67
N ILE A 239 20.83 -7.15 -15.85
CA ILE A 239 19.83 -7.23 -16.91
C ILE A 239 20.45 -7.28 -18.31
N PRO A 240 21.45 -6.42 -18.66
CA PRO A 240 22.04 -6.43 -20.00
C PRO A 240 22.61 -7.78 -20.41
N THR A 241 23.21 -8.51 -19.49
CA THR A 241 23.86 -9.80 -19.79
C THR A 241 23.01 -11.02 -19.42
N GLY A 242 21.92 -10.82 -18.64
CA GLY A 242 21.10 -11.92 -18.14
C GLY A 242 21.86 -12.84 -17.18
N THR A 243 22.82 -12.34 -16.43
CA THR A 243 23.67 -13.13 -15.54
C THR A 243 23.57 -12.76 -14.08
N LEU A 244 23.84 -13.72 -13.20
CA LEU A 244 23.96 -13.51 -11.77
C LEU A 244 25.45 -13.28 -11.41
N ILE A 245 25.73 -12.19 -10.72
CA ILE A 245 27.09 -11.80 -10.30
C ILE A 245 27.12 -11.87 -8.76
N PRO A 246 27.85 -12.85 -8.18
CA PRO A 246 27.99 -12.96 -6.73
C PRO A 246 28.96 -11.93 -6.19
N ASN A 247 28.81 -11.59 -4.92
CA ASN A 247 29.66 -10.66 -4.16
C ASN A 247 29.83 -9.31 -4.89
N TYR A 248 28.69 -8.74 -5.33
CA TYR A 248 28.70 -7.49 -6.08
C TYR A 248 28.97 -6.31 -5.15
N THR A 249 30.02 -5.55 -5.42
CA THR A 249 30.55 -4.46 -4.58
C THR A 249 30.36 -3.06 -5.16
N LYS A 250 29.84 -2.95 -6.41
CA LYS A 250 29.61 -1.63 -7.03
C LYS A 250 28.29 -1.01 -6.55
N ASP A 251 28.15 0.28 -6.79
CA ASP A 251 26.89 0.99 -6.53
C ASP A 251 25.73 0.33 -7.26
N TRP A 252 24.61 0.15 -6.55
CA TRP A 252 23.45 -0.55 -7.07
C TRP A 252 22.62 0.30 -8.03
N TYR A 253 22.72 1.61 -7.90
CA TYR A 253 21.97 2.59 -8.70
C TYR A 253 22.64 3.95 -8.69
N THR A 254 22.17 4.85 -9.55
CA THR A 254 22.73 6.19 -9.68
C THR A 254 22.26 7.10 -8.55
N MET A 255 23.21 7.72 -7.86
CA MET A 255 22.93 8.76 -6.87
C MET A 255 22.95 10.12 -7.52
N LYS A 256 21.85 10.87 -7.39
CA LYS A 256 21.82 12.27 -7.82
C LYS A 256 22.50 13.14 -6.77
N THR A 257 23.37 14.04 -7.21
CA THR A 257 24.11 14.98 -6.37
C THR A 257 23.59 16.42 -6.45
N THR A 258 22.61 16.69 -7.31
CA THR A 258 22.07 18.04 -7.54
C THR A 258 20.75 18.28 -6.83
N ASN A 259 20.60 17.73 -5.61
CA ASN A 259 19.34 17.75 -4.88
C ASN A 259 19.16 19.03 -4.07
N PHE A 260 19.06 20.14 -4.76
CA PHE A 260 18.79 21.45 -4.16
C PHE A 260 17.27 21.68 -4.09
N GLY A 261 16.75 21.87 -2.89
CA GLY A 261 15.35 22.11 -2.60
C GLY A 261 15.09 23.57 -2.20
N PRO A 262 14.93 24.50 -3.18
CA PRO A 262 14.50 25.85 -2.87
C PRO A 262 13.06 25.82 -2.32
N ARG A 263 12.81 26.72 -1.37
CA ARG A 263 11.50 26.88 -0.73
C ARG A 263 11.20 28.36 -0.54
N PHE A 264 9.96 28.73 -0.73
CA PHE A 264 9.49 30.10 -0.45
C PHE A 264 8.10 30.09 0.14
N GLY A 265 7.77 31.13 0.89
CA GLY A 265 6.45 31.38 1.43
C GLY A 265 6.26 32.88 1.65
N LEU A 266 5.09 33.37 1.29
CA LEU A 266 4.67 34.75 1.51
C LEU A 266 3.38 34.74 2.32
N SER A 267 3.33 35.56 3.38
CA SER A 267 2.12 35.84 4.14
C SER A 267 1.89 37.37 4.14
N TRP A 268 0.71 37.77 3.72
CA TRP A 268 0.32 39.18 3.65
C TRP A 268 -1.06 39.40 4.23
N SER A 269 -1.17 40.35 5.17
CA SER A 269 -2.43 40.80 5.74
C SER A 269 -2.64 42.30 5.41
N PRO A 270 -3.54 42.64 4.46
CA PRO A 270 -3.76 44.02 4.07
C PRO A 270 -4.24 44.90 5.23
N GLU A 271 -3.64 46.07 5.42
CA GLU A 271 -4.02 47.02 6.51
C GLU A 271 -5.46 47.45 6.40
N LYS A 272 -5.96 47.68 5.17
CA LYS A 272 -7.37 48.05 4.91
C LYS A 272 -8.39 47.04 5.40
N SER A 273 -7.98 45.76 5.58
CA SER A 273 -8.84 44.70 6.12
C SER A 273 -8.88 44.63 7.63
N ALA A 274 -8.21 45.52 8.33
CA ALA A 274 -8.05 45.51 9.81
C ALA A 274 -7.56 44.11 10.30
N ASN A 275 -6.63 43.48 9.56
CA ASN A 275 -6.09 42.15 9.82
C ASN A 275 -7.12 41.00 9.76
N LYS A 276 -8.28 41.23 9.16
CA LYS A 276 -9.31 40.19 8.98
C LYS A 276 -9.10 39.31 7.79
N THR A 277 -8.24 39.75 6.84
CA THR A 277 -7.89 39.00 5.63
C THR A 277 -6.41 38.64 5.65
N VAL A 278 -6.08 37.38 5.34
CA VAL A 278 -4.68 36.95 5.19
C VAL A 278 -4.53 36.15 3.89
N PHE A 279 -3.60 36.58 3.06
CA PHE A 279 -3.18 35.85 1.88
C PHE A 279 -1.91 35.06 2.19
N ARG A 280 -1.84 33.80 1.78
CA ARG A 280 -0.63 32.99 1.85
C ARG A 280 -0.37 32.31 0.53
N VAL A 281 0.88 32.35 0.09
CA VAL A 281 1.37 31.64 -1.08
C VAL A 281 2.69 30.97 -0.69
N GLY A 282 2.90 29.74 -1.12
CA GLY A 282 4.16 29.05 -0.84
C GLY A 282 4.39 27.90 -1.80
N GLY A 283 5.65 27.50 -1.89
CA GLY A 283 6.05 26.36 -2.69
C GLY A 283 7.48 25.95 -2.43
N GLY A 284 7.84 24.76 -2.91
CA GLY A 284 9.20 24.26 -2.77
C GLY A 284 9.40 22.90 -3.39
N ILE A 285 10.67 22.51 -3.43
CA ILE A 285 11.13 21.21 -3.90
C ILE A 285 11.57 20.40 -2.70
N TYR A 286 11.08 19.17 -2.65
CA TYR A 286 11.35 18.22 -1.56
C TYR A 286 11.93 16.94 -2.15
N TYR A 287 12.87 16.34 -1.45
CA TYR A 287 13.50 15.09 -1.82
C TYR A 287 13.24 14.02 -0.77
N GLY A 288 13.29 12.76 -1.19
CA GLY A 288 13.14 11.61 -0.30
C GLY A 288 13.82 10.37 -0.87
N PRO A 289 14.25 9.43 -0.01
CA PRO A 289 14.92 8.21 -0.45
C PRO A 289 14.01 7.23 -1.21
N GLY A 290 12.70 7.46 -1.21
CA GLY A 290 11.71 6.57 -1.81
C GLY A 290 11.34 5.37 -0.92
N LEU A 291 10.77 4.32 -1.55
CA LEU A 291 10.29 3.13 -0.86
C LEU A 291 11.44 2.17 -0.53
N THR A 292 11.97 2.25 0.68
CA THR A 292 13.19 1.52 1.12
C THR A 292 13.06 -0.01 1.04
N GLU A 293 11.92 -0.60 1.37
CA GLU A 293 11.71 -2.06 1.27
C GLU A 293 11.86 -2.55 -0.18
N GLY A 294 11.23 -1.85 -1.12
CA GLY A 294 11.36 -2.16 -2.54
C GLY A 294 12.78 -2.00 -3.06
N GLN A 295 13.49 -0.99 -2.59
CA GLN A 295 14.87 -0.68 -2.99
C GLN A 295 15.88 -1.72 -2.53
N THR A 296 15.68 -2.36 -1.38
CA THR A 296 16.62 -3.36 -0.86
C THR A 296 16.52 -4.71 -1.58
N GLN A 297 15.40 -4.99 -2.24
CA GLN A 297 15.12 -6.32 -2.80
C GLN A 297 16.13 -6.81 -3.86
N PRO A 298 16.63 -5.98 -4.78
CA PRO A 298 17.66 -6.45 -5.74
C PRO A 298 18.97 -6.84 -5.10
N GLY A 299 19.33 -6.26 -3.96
CA GLY A 299 20.53 -6.64 -3.20
C GLY A 299 20.44 -7.98 -2.45
N VAL A 300 19.24 -8.59 -2.40
CA VAL A 300 18.98 -9.84 -1.67
C VAL A 300 18.52 -10.97 -2.59
N ASN A 301 19.04 -11.04 -3.80
CA ASN A 301 18.79 -12.13 -4.76
C ASN A 301 19.38 -13.48 -4.32
N ASP A 302 20.20 -13.51 -3.31
CA ASP A 302 20.66 -14.72 -2.64
C ASP A 302 19.50 -15.52 -2.03
N ARG A 303 18.33 -14.90 -1.88
CA ARG A 303 17.11 -15.54 -1.39
C ARG A 303 16.40 -16.25 -2.53
N ILE A 304 16.24 -17.55 -2.36
CA ILE A 304 15.68 -18.44 -3.37
C ILE A 304 14.23 -18.72 -3.04
N ASN A 305 13.36 -18.51 -4.03
CA ASN A 305 12.00 -19.01 -4.04
C ASN A 305 11.86 -19.98 -5.20
N ARG A 306 11.61 -21.26 -4.91
CA ARG A 306 11.53 -22.34 -5.88
C ARG A 306 10.24 -23.11 -5.72
N THR A 307 9.67 -23.48 -6.85
CA THR A 307 8.52 -24.40 -6.92
C THR A 307 8.90 -25.56 -7.81
N ILE A 308 8.75 -26.76 -7.28
CA ILE A 308 9.12 -28.03 -7.92
C ILE A 308 7.85 -28.84 -8.11
N THR A 309 7.60 -29.29 -9.33
CA THR A 309 6.43 -30.10 -9.68
C THR A 309 6.81 -31.46 -10.28
N SER A 310 8.11 -31.74 -10.42
CA SER A 310 8.63 -33.00 -10.92
C SER A 310 10.07 -33.25 -10.48
N GLY A 311 10.55 -34.45 -10.60
CA GLY A 311 11.94 -34.82 -10.34
C GLY A 311 12.23 -35.22 -8.88
N PRO A 312 13.51 -35.45 -8.54
CA PRO A 312 13.90 -36.04 -7.27
C PRO A 312 13.65 -35.15 -6.02
N LEU A 313 13.41 -33.87 -6.23
CA LEU A 313 13.05 -32.95 -5.14
C LEU A 313 11.54 -32.93 -4.83
N LEU A 314 10.74 -33.64 -5.62
CA LEU A 314 9.30 -33.78 -5.37
C LEU A 314 9.06 -35.00 -4.43
N THR A 315 9.52 -34.91 -3.21
CA THR A 315 9.43 -35.95 -2.19
C THR A 315 8.89 -35.42 -0.87
N TYR A 316 8.27 -36.31 -0.09
CA TYR A 316 7.79 -36.04 1.27
C TYR A 316 7.79 -37.34 2.09
N PRO A 317 8.21 -37.34 3.35
CA PRO A 317 8.97 -36.26 3.99
C PRO A 317 10.39 -36.18 3.44
N ASP A 318 10.94 -34.97 3.36
CA ASP A 318 12.31 -34.78 2.94
C ASP A 318 13.18 -34.31 4.12
N THR A 319 14.46 -34.55 4.04
CA THR A 319 15.44 -34.10 5.04
C THR A 319 16.33 -33.00 4.48
N PRO A 320 16.92 -32.15 5.31
CA PRO A 320 17.90 -31.16 4.84
C PRO A 320 19.04 -31.80 4.00
N THR A 321 19.51 -32.95 4.41
CA THR A 321 20.60 -33.65 3.73
C THR A 321 20.16 -34.15 2.35
N THR A 322 18.99 -34.80 2.27
CA THR A 322 18.44 -35.30 1.01
C THR A 322 18.14 -34.16 0.04
N PHE A 323 17.57 -33.09 0.56
CA PHE A 323 17.30 -31.91 -0.25
C PHE A 323 18.59 -31.32 -0.82
N LEU A 324 19.58 -31.04 0.02
CA LEU A 324 20.85 -30.43 -0.43
C LEU A 324 21.63 -31.31 -1.42
N SER A 325 21.54 -32.62 -1.27
CA SER A 325 22.19 -33.56 -2.21
C SER A 325 21.58 -33.54 -3.63
N ASN A 326 20.30 -33.18 -3.72
CA ASN A 326 19.57 -33.15 -5.00
C ASN A 326 19.43 -31.71 -5.54
N TYR A 327 19.73 -30.69 -4.74
CA TYR A 327 19.56 -29.30 -5.15
C TYR A 327 20.75 -28.79 -5.97
N ASN A 328 20.49 -28.38 -7.20
CA ASN A 328 21.46 -27.73 -8.06
C ASN A 328 20.93 -26.32 -8.43
N ILE A 329 21.59 -25.29 -7.95
CA ILE A 329 21.23 -23.91 -8.27
C ILE A 329 21.31 -23.58 -9.76
N ASN A 330 22.15 -24.32 -10.50
CA ASN A 330 22.33 -24.16 -11.92
C ASN A 330 21.42 -25.05 -12.78
N ASP A 331 20.53 -25.84 -12.16
CA ASP A 331 19.56 -26.63 -12.91
C ASP A 331 18.61 -25.68 -13.68
N PRO A 332 18.60 -25.73 -15.01
CA PRO A 332 17.75 -24.86 -15.82
C PRO A 332 16.26 -25.11 -15.64
N ASN A 333 15.85 -26.25 -15.11
CA ASN A 333 14.47 -26.58 -14.81
C ASN A 333 14.00 -25.94 -13.50
N LEU A 334 14.93 -25.55 -12.65
CA LEU A 334 14.65 -24.80 -11.44
C LEU A 334 14.70 -23.30 -11.75
N GLN A 335 13.64 -22.77 -12.32
CA GLN A 335 13.56 -21.38 -12.73
C GLN A 335 13.78 -20.44 -11.55
N PHE A 336 14.75 -19.53 -11.67
CA PHE A 336 15.08 -18.54 -10.68
C PHE A 336 14.35 -17.22 -11.00
N GLN A 337 13.81 -16.55 -9.97
CA GLN A 337 13.14 -15.24 -10.09
C GLN A 337 13.98 -14.14 -9.43
N PRO A 338 15.01 -13.63 -10.09
CA PRO A 338 15.81 -12.56 -9.53
C PRO A 338 15.04 -11.26 -9.49
N ARG A 339 15.56 -10.33 -8.71
CA ARG A 339 15.14 -8.94 -8.68
C ARG A 339 16.26 -8.07 -9.20
N ALA A 340 15.94 -6.99 -9.90
CA ALA A 340 16.94 -6.12 -10.49
C ALA A 340 16.46 -4.66 -10.48
N TYR A 341 17.41 -3.73 -10.57
CA TYR A 341 17.07 -2.37 -10.97
C TYR A 341 17.11 -2.26 -12.50
N LEU A 342 16.13 -1.58 -13.09
CA LEU A 342 16.23 -1.20 -14.49
C LEU A 342 17.40 -0.24 -14.69
N PRO A 343 18.10 -0.31 -15.83
CA PRO A 343 19.13 0.67 -16.16
C PRO A 343 18.58 2.09 -16.06
N GLY A 344 19.33 2.96 -15.38
CA GLY A 344 18.89 4.35 -15.12
C GLY A 344 18.07 4.54 -13.85
N TYR A 345 17.83 3.50 -13.04
CA TYR A 345 17.24 3.69 -11.72
C TYR A 345 18.09 4.66 -10.90
N ALA A 346 17.45 5.66 -10.34
CA ALA A 346 18.11 6.72 -9.59
C ALA A 346 17.28 7.18 -8.40
N ILE A 347 17.96 7.59 -7.34
CA ILE A 347 17.36 8.28 -6.19
C ILE A 347 18.02 9.66 -6.03
N PRO A 348 17.38 10.63 -5.38
CA PRO A 348 16.12 10.56 -4.65
C PRO A 348 14.89 10.78 -5.54
N GLU A 349 13.74 10.48 -4.95
CA GLU A 349 12.44 10.97 -5.43
C GLU A 349 12.36 12.48 -5.24
N GLN A 350 11.58 13.16 -6.09
CA GLN A 350 11.45 14.61 -6.07
C GLN A 350 9.97 14.99 -6.09
N ILE A 351 9.56 15.88 -5.19
CA ILE A 351 8.20 16.37 -5.08
C ILE A 351 8.21 17.90 -5.10
N PHE A 352 7.55 18.48 -6.08
CA PHE A 352 7.22 19.90 -6.13
C PHE A 352 5.91 20.11 -5.39
N GLN A 353 5.89 20.97 -4.39
CA GLN A 353 4.67 21.34 -3.67
C GLN A 353 4.40 22.82 -3.80
N TYR A 354 3.15 23.19 -3.96
CA TYR A 354 2.72 24.58 -4.04
C TYR A 354 1.34 24.76 -3.41
N SER A 355 1.11 25.94 -2.86
CA SER A 355 -0.16 26.29 -2.24
C SER A 355 -0.42 27.79 -2.32
N ALA A 356 -1.69 28.15 -2.40
CA ALA A 356 -2.16 29.50 -2.26
C ALA A 356 -3.45 29.51 -1.44
N SER A 357 -3.61 30.44 -0.51
CA SER A 357 -4.83 30.51 0.30
C SER A 357 -5.21 31.93 0.68
N ILE A 358 -6.50 32.13 0.84
CA ILE A 358 -7.11 33.35 1.39
C ILE A 358 -7.87 32.93 2.64
N GLN A 359 -7.58 33.58 3.75
CA GLN A 359 -8.28 33.44 5.00
C GLN A 359 -8.99 34.73 5.35
N GLN A 360 -10.29 34.64 5.61
CA GLN A 360 -11.13 35.80 5.93
C GLN A 360 -11.85 35.58 7.26
N GLN A 361 -11.67 36.47 8.20
CA GLN A 361 -12.47 36.53 9.40
C GLN A 361 -13.85 37.13 9.07
N LEU A 362 -14.89 36.40 9.41
CA LEU A 362 -16.30 36.78 9.28
C LEU A 362 -16.89 37.13 10.66
N PRO A 363 -18.09 37.71 10.73
CA PRO A 363 -18.77 37.93 12.00
C PRO A 363 -18.97 36.65 12.83
N SER A 364 -19.25 36.82 14.14
CA SER A 364 -19.52 35.72 15.08
C SER A 364 -18.38 34.70 15.19
N ASP A 365 -17.13 35.18 15.26
CA ASP A 365 -15.92 34.39 15.46
C ASP A 365 -15.73 33.26 14.40
N THR A 366 -16.20 33.55 13.21
CA THR A 366 -16.14 32.61 12.06
C THR A 366 -14.96 32.96 11.18
N VAL A 367 -14.26 31.95 10.68
CA VAL A 367 -13.14 32.09 9.74
C VAL A 367 -13.42 31.23 8.51
N LEU A 368 -13.44 31.85 7.37
CA LEU A 368 -13.46 31.19 6.06
C LEU A 368 -12.05 31.12 5.52
N THR A 369 -11.62 29.94 5.09
CA THR A 369 -10.38 29.74 4.36
C THR A 369 -10.69 29.08 3.03
N VAL A 370 -10.23 29.69 1.95
CA VAL A 370 -10.23 29.09 0.60
C VAL A 370 -8.79 28.92 0.19
N GLY A 371 -8.41 27.70 -0.15
CA GLY A 371 -7.04 27.35 -0.49
C GLY A 371 -6.96 26.43 -1.71
N TYR A 372 -5.91 26.61 -2.47
CA TYR A 372 -5.50 25.68 -3.52
C TYR A 372 -4.18 25.04 -3.12
N VAL A 373 -4.10 23.73 -3.24
CA VAL A 373 -2.89 22.94 -2.95
C VAL A 373 -2.57 22.03 -4.12
N GLY A 374 -1.30 21.88 -4.42
CA GLY A 374 -0.88 20.96 -5.46
C GLY A 374 0.48 20.36 -5.18
N SER A 375 0.71 19.20 -5.79
CA SER A 375 2.02 18.56 -5.79
C SER A 375 2.27 17.82 -7.10
N GLN A 376 3.54 17.72 -7.49
CA GLN A 376 4.00 16.94 -8.63
C GLN A 376 5.17 16.06 -8.19
N GLY A 377 4.98 14.75 -8.22
CA GLY A 377 6.02 13.76 -7.96
C GLY A 377 6.78 13.41 -9.25
N ARG A 378 8.08 13.25 -9.12
CA ARG A 378 8.98 12.81 -10.19
C ARG A 378 9.99 11.83 -9.66
N ASN A 379 10.50 10.94 -10.50
CA ASN A 379 11.41 9.86 -10.13
C ASN A 379 10.86 8.96 -9.02
N LEU A 380 9.54 8.79 -8.96
CA LEU A 380 8.89 7.98 -7.96
C LEU A 380 9.16 6.50 -8.23
N PHE A 381 9.17 5.71 -7.16
CA PHE A 381 9.41 4.28 -7.22
C PHE A 381 8.27 3.55 -7.94
N LEU A 382 8.65 2.66 -8.87
CA LEU A 382 7.75 1.71 -9.51
C LEU A 382 8.36 0.32 -9.56
N ARG A 383 7.50 -0.68 -9.68
CA ARG A 383 7.86 -2.05 -9.99
C ARG A 383 7.47 -2.40 -11.42
N GLY A 384 8.24 -3.31 -11.98
CA GLY A 384 7.94 -3.85 -13.28
C GLY A 384 8.45 -5.28 -13.39
N ILE A 385 8.24 -5.89 -14.55
CA ILE A 385 8.70 -7.24 -14.87
C ILE A 385 9.48 -7.20 -16.18
N THR A 386 10.65 -7.80 -16.20
CA THR A 386 11.40 -8.09 -17.43
C THR A 386 11.58 -9.60 -17.64
N ASN A 387 12.33 -10.03 -18.61
CA ASN A 387 12.38 -11.40 -19.11
C ASN A 387 11.00 -11.84 -19.66
N ARG A 388 10.45 -11.01 -20.52
CA ARG A 388 9.14 -11.21 -21.13
C ARG A 388 9.13 -12.44 -22.04
N ILE A 389 7.93 -12.98 -22.28
CA ILE A 389 7.71 -13.94 -23.33
C ILE A 389 7.77 -13.21 -24.67
N THR A 390 8.72 -13.58 -25.52
CA THR A 390 8.95 -13.02 -26.84
C THR A 390 8.45 -13.90 -27.98
N GLY A 391 8.19 -15.19 -27.67
CA GLY A 391 7.70 -16.15 -28.66
C GLY A 391 7.27 -17.46 -28.02
N VAL A 392 6.89 -18.41 -28.87
CA VAL A 392 6.48 -19.74 -28.47
C VAL A 392 7.11 -20.76 -29.45
N VAL A 393 7.72 -21.78 -28.90
CA VAL A 393 8.15 -22.97 -29.67
C VAL A 393 7.13 -24.08 -29.45
N MET A 394 6.64 -24.66 -30.53
CA MET A 394 5.62 -25.72 -30.51
C MET A 394 6.28 -27.09 -30.63
N ASP A 395 5.91 -28.01 -29.76
CA ASP A 395 6.17 -29.42 -29.94
C ASP A 395 5.32 -29.96 -31.15
N PRO A 396 5.93 -30.51 -32.20
CA PRO A 396 5.20 -30.88 -33.40
C PRO A 396 4.28 -32.10 -33.23
N VAL A 397 4.52 -32.91 -32.18
CA VAL A 397 3.73 -34.13 -31.92
C VAL A 397 2.53 -33.81 -31.00
N THR A 398 2.79 -33.14 -29.92
CA THR A 398 1.75 -32.83 -28.89
C THR A 398 1.03 -31.55 -29.16
N GLY A 399 1.60 -30.65 -29.95
CA GLY A 399 1.08 -29.30 -30.16
C GLY A 399 1.30 -28.36 -28.98
N VAL A 400 1.94 -28.79 -27.90
CA VAL A 400 2.21 -28.00 -26.72
C VAL A 400 3.20 -26.89 -27.02
N GLY A 401 2.84 -25.67 -26.62
CA GLY A 401 3.70 -24.47 -26.76
C GLY A 401 4.57 -24.24 -25.53
N SER A 402 5.88 -24.11 -25.75
CA SER A 402 6.84 -23.68 -24.73
C SER A 402 7.17 -22.20 -24.90
N ALA A 403 7.01 -21.42 -23.82
CA ALA A 403 7.29 -19.99 -23.85
C ALA A 403 8.79 -19.71 -24.02
N VAL A 404 9.12 -18.89 -24.99
CA VAL A 404 10.46 -18.33 -25.19
C VAL A 404 10.52 -16.95 -24.54
N ARG A 405 11.43 -16.78 -23.61
CA ARG A 405 11.66 -15.51 -22.90
C ARG A 405 12.92 -14.81 -23.43
N GLU A 406 13.14 -13.56 -23.06
CA GLU A 406 14.32 -12.77 -23.49
C GLU A 406 15.65 -13.47 -23.18
N PHE A 407 15.75 -14.21 -22.08
CA PHE A 407 16.94 -14.94 -21.64
C PHE A 407 16.83 -16.46 -21.83
N SER A 408 15.92 -16.94 -22.68
CA SER A 408 15.81 -18.36 -23.02
C SER A 408 16.90 -18.82 -23.96
N VAL A 409 17.31 -20.07 -23.79
CA VAL A 409 18.13 -20.80 -24.79
C VAL A 409 17.20 -21.74 -25.56
N VAL A 410 17.20 -21.63 -26.88
CA VAL A 410 16.36 -22.45 -27.77
C VAL A 410 17.25 -23.37 -28.61
N ASN A 411 17.04 -24.68 -28.45
CA ASN A 411 17.71 -25.70 -29.24
C ASN A 411 16.67 -26.61 -29.94
N GLY A 412 16.38 -26.31 -31.19
CA GLY A 412 15.31 -27.00 -31.93
C GLY A 412 13.95 -26.74 -31.31
N THR A 413 13.27 -27.77 -30.81
CA THR A 413 11.99 -27.69 -30.10
C THR A 413 12.14 -27.55 -28.58
N THR A 414 13.35 -27.61 -28.06
CA THR A 414 13.61 -27.49 -26.61
C THR A 414 13.86 -26.04 -26.23
N VAL A 415 13.09 -25.52 -25.28
CA VAL A 415 13.26 -24.20 -24.69
C VAL A 415 13.73 -24.36 -23.26
N THR A 416 14.89 -23.80 -22.94
CA THR A 416 15.42 -23.77 -21.59
C THR A 416 15.28 -22.35 -21.00
N ASN A 417 14.49 -22.22 -19.95
CA ASN A 417 14.24 -20.96 -19.23
C ASN A 417 14.95 -21.01 -17.87
N LYS A 418 16.21 -20.57 -17.80
CA LYS A 418 16.97 -20.47 -16.54
C LYS A 418 16.31 -19.51 -15.55
N PHE A 419 15.70 -18.45 -16.08
CA PHE A 419 15.00 -17.45 -15.30
C PHE A 419 13.52 -17.45 -15.67
N ALA A 420 12.66 -17.29 -14.64
CA ALA A 420 11.27 -16.95 -14.82
C ALA A 420 11.14 -15.41 -15.09
N GLU A 421 10.06 -14.82 -14.66
CA GLU A 421 9.93 -13.36 -14.62
C GLU A 421 10.99 -12.73 -13.70
N ILE A 422 11.49 -11.57 -14.05
CA ILE A 422 12.45 -10.81 -13.24
C ILE A 422 11.75 -9.56 -12.73
N ASP A 423 11.62 -9.47 -11.40
CA ASP A 423 11.00 -8.33 -10.72
C ASP A 423 11.95 -7.14 -10.76
N THR A 424 11.59 -6.11 -11.49
CA THR A 424 12.42 -4.92 -11.68
C THR A 424 11.94 -3.71 -10.90
N LYS A 425 12.88 -2.83 -10.57
CA LYS A 425 12.66 -1.57 -9.88
C LYS A 425 13.07 -0.42 -10.80
N THR A 426 12.24 0.58 -10.90
CA THR A 426 12.49 1.77 -11.70
C THR A 426 12.08 3.03 -10.94
N SER A 427 12.71 4.15 -11.27
CA SER A 427 12.33 5.51 -10.83
C SER A 427 11.49 6.25 -11.89
N GLY A 428 10.75 5.51 -12.72
CA GLY A 428 9.89 6.05 -13.78
C GLY A 428 8.54 6.58 -13.32
N GLY A 429 8.26 6.56 -12.02
CA GLY A 429 6.99 7.03 -11.46
C GLY A 429 6.83 8.55 -11.52
N SER A 430 5.60 8.98 -11.79
CA SER A 430 5.20 10.37 -11.74
C SER A 430 3.76 10.51 -11.28
N ASP A 431 3.51 11.51 -10.43
CA ASP A 431 2.19 11.83 -9.91
C ASP A 431 1.92 13.33 -9.98
N ASN A 432 0.66 13.67 -10.02
CA ASN A 432 0.16 15.02 -10.00
C ASN A 432 -1.10 15.07 -9.13
N PHE A 433 -1.10 15.93 -8.12
CA PHE A 433 -2.25 16.20 -7.26
C PHE A 433 -2.60 17.67 -7.30
N ASN A 434 -3.89 17.97 -7.43
CA ASN A 434 -4.42 19.32 -7.34
C ASN A 434 -5.73 19.32 -6.55
N GLY A 435 -5.91 20.28 -5.65
CA GLY A 435 -7.10 20.35 -4.82
C GLY A 435 -7.47 21.77 -4.43
N LEU A 436 -8.76 22.08 -4.55
CA LEU A 436 -9.39 23.26 -3.97
C LEU A 436 -9.98 22.88 -2.61
N GLN A 437 -9.61 23.60 -1.58
CA GLN A 437 -10.05 23.36 -0.21
C GLN A 437 -10.83 24.59 0.29
N VAL A 438 -12.01 24.35 0.84
CA VAL A 438 -12.82 25.37 1.50
C VAL A 438 -13.08 24.94 2.92
N MET A 439 -12.66 25.75 3.89
CA MET A 439 -12.85 25.51 5.33
C MET A 439 -13.63 26.65 5.95
N LEU A 440 -14.63 26.31 6.73
CA LEU A 440 -15.40 27.25 7.54
C LEU A 440 -15.34 26.81 8.99
N ASN A 441 -14.67 27.59 9.82
CA ASN A 441 -14.50 27.29 11.23
C ASN A 441 -15.10 28.43 12.07
N ARG A 442 -16.01 28.08 12.96
CA ARG A 442 -16.58 28.98 13.95
C ARG A 442 -16.21 28.51 15.36
N ARG A 443 -15.53 29.37 16.09
CA ARG A 443 -15.29 29.13 17.51
C ARG A 443 -16.61 29.28 18.29
N PHE A 444 -16.61 28.74 19.52
CA PHE A 444 -17.81 28.83 20.35
C PHE A 444 -18.24 30.28 20.49
N SER A 445 -19.39 30.61 19.92
CA SER A 445 -19.97 31.93 19.93
C SER A 445 -21.47 31.79 19.78
N LYS A 446 -22.24 32.46 20.67
CA LYS A 446 -23.71 32.40 20.73
C LYS A 446 -24.23 30.93 20.76
N GLY A 447 -23.60 30.09 21.59
CA GLY A 447 -24.01 28.71 21.80
C GLY A 447 -23.63 27.75 20.69
N MET A 448 -22.87 28.16 19.65
CA MET A 448 -22.55 27.29 18.49
C MET A 448 -21.06 27.22 18.22
N THR A 449 -20.60 26.01 17.98
CA THR A 449 -19.30 25.69 17.34
C THR A 449 -19.53 24.98 16.02
N LEU A 450 -18.79 25.35 14.99
CA LEU A 450 -18.88 24.73 13.66
C LEU A 450 -17.48 24.51 13.09
N GLY A 451 -17.21 23.31 12.61
CA GLY A 451 -16.08 22.98 11.74
C GLY A 451 -16.59 22.35 10.45
N SER A 452 -16.22 22.92 9.32
CA SER A 452 -16.58 22.36 8.01
C SER A 452 -15.39 22.43 7.09
N GLN A 453 -15.16 21.36 6.35
CA GLN A 453 -14.13 21.27 5.31
C GLN A 453 -14.73 20.60 4.09
N TYR A 454 -14.61 21.26 2.96
CA TYR A 454 -14.89 20.69 1.64
C TYR A 454 -13.61 20.66 0.82
N MET A 455 -13.37 19.57 0.12
CA MET A 455 -12.25 19.41 -0.80
C MET A 455 -12.74 18.89 -2.15
N TRP A 456 -12.35 19.57 -3.20
CA TRP A 456 -12.48 19.13 -4.58
C TRP A 456 -11.08 18.90 -5.13
N SER A 457 -10.74 17.66 -5.44
CA SER A 457 -9.36 17.30 -5.80
C SER A 457 -9.29 16.27 -6.91
N HIS A 458 -8.12 16.17 -7.49
CA HIS A 458 -7.77 15.14 -8.46
C HIS A 458 -6.31 14.72 -8.28
N SER A 459 -6.11 13.41 -8.15
CA SER A 459 -4.80 12.78 -8.09
C SER A 459 -4.62 11.86 -9.28
N LEU A 460 -3.66 12.19 -10.14
CA LEU A 460 -3.30 11.44 -11.35
C LEU A 460 -1.86 10.97 -11.26
N GLY A 461 -1.58 9.79 -11.77
CA GLY A 461 -0.22 9.27 -11.79
C GLY A 461 -0.15 7.80 -12.15
N ASN A 462 1.03 7.23 -11.95
CA ASN A 462 1.27 5.82 -12.14
C ASN A 462 1.88 5.13 -10.89
N SER A 463 2.09 5.86 -9.79
CA SER A 463 2.73 5.33 -8.58
C SER A 463 2.00 5.65 -7.26
N ASP A 464 1.02 6.55 -7.26
CA ASP A 464 0.32 7.02 -6.05
C ASP A 464 1.29 7.46 -4.93
N GLY A 465 2.27 8.30 -5.26
CA GLY A 465 3.30 8.74 -4.32
C GLY A 465 4.20 7.60 -3.85
N SER A 466 4.54 6.67 -4.72
CA SER A 466 5.30 5.45 -4.43
C SER A 466 4.57 4.43 -3.53
N LYS A 467 3.30 4.63 -3.24
CA LYS A 467 2.48 3.68 -2.47
C LYS A 467 1.99 2.52 -3.32
N ASP A 468 1.62 2.78 -4.56
CA ASP A 468 1.15 1.77 -5.48
C ASP A 468 2.32 1.12 -6.21
N ALA A 469 2.93 0.16 -5.55
CA ALA A 469 4.02 -0.62 -6.12
C ALA A 469 3.49 -1.79 -6.99
N ARG A 470 2.30 -1.67 -7.60
CA ARG A 470 1.79 -2.67 -8.52
C ARG A 470 2.69 -2.76 -9.76
N THR A 471 2.79 -3.96 -10.27
CA THR A 471 3.57 -4.23 -11.48
C THR A 471 2.79 -3.74 -12.70
N SER A 472 3.39 -2.87 -13.50
CA SER A 472 2.75 -2.36 -14.71
C SER A 472 2.48 -3.48 -15.74
N ALA A 473 1.48 -3.26 -16.57
CA ALA A 473 1.17 -4.16 -17.68
C ALA A 473 2.33 -4.20 -18.70
N ASP A 474 2.91 -3.04 -18.99
CA ASP A 474 4.09 -2.90 -19.83
C ASP A 474 5.23 -2.21 -19.10
N ASN A 475 6.28 -2.94 -18.82
CA ASN A 475 7.47 -2.44 -18.13
C ASN A 475 8.29 -1.44 -18.93
N TYR A 476 8.14 -1.47 -20.24
CA TYR A 476 8.90 -0.63 -21.18
C TYR A 476 8.13 0.62 -21.60
N SER A 477 6.82 0.69 -21.25
CA SER A 477 5.96 1.85 -21.49
C SER A 477 5.12 2.17 -20.26
N GLN A 478 5.69 2.90 -19.34
CA GLN A 478 5.01 3.33 -18.10
C GLN A 478 3.87 4.33 -18.35
N SER A 479 3.80 4.91 -19.53
CA SER A 479 2.75 5.89 -19.89
C SER A 479 1.35 5.28 -19.95
N SER A 480 1.23 4.00 -20.30
CA SER A 480 -0.04 3.27 -20.31
C SER A 480 -0.65 3.10 -18.90
N GLU A 481 0.17 3.25 -17.86
CA GLU A 481 -0.24 3.16 -16.47
C GLU A 481 -0.60 4.51 -15.84
N TYR A 482 -0.59 5.60 -16.63
CA TYR A 482 -0.98 6.92 -16.13
C TYR A 482 -2.50 7.05 -16.10
N GLY A 483 -3.05 7.24 -14.91
CA GLY A 483 -4.50 7.33 -14.66
C GLY A 483 -4.79 7.85 -13.25
N ASP A 484 -6.03 7.72 -12.81
CA ASP A 484 -6.40 8.07 -11.44
C ASP A 484 -5.54 7.26 -10.44
N ASN A 485 -5.00 7.92 -9.43
CA ASN A 485 -4.29 7.25 -8.35
C ASN A 485 -5.29 6.49 -7.45
N ILE A 486 -4.87 5.38 -6.85
CA ILE A 486 -5.76 4.54 -6.01
C ILE A 486 -6.35 5.30 -4.81
N SER A 487 -5.67 6.35 -4.36
CA SER A 487 -6.10 7.22 -3.26
C SER A 487 -6.94 8.42 -3.72
N ASP A 488 -7.23 8.55 -5.02
CA ASP A 488 -7.98 9.70 -5.54
C ASP A 488 -9.41 9.76 -4.97
N VAL A 489 -9.75 10.89 -4.39
CA VAL A 489 -11.10 11.24 -3.94
C VAL A 489 -11.47 12.58 -4.57
N ARG A 490 -12.43 12.56 -5.50
CA ARG A 490 -12.80 13.75 -6.29
C ARG A 490 -13.45 14.84 -5.46
N GLN A 491 -14.27 14.44 -4.50
CA GLN A 491 -14.96 15.38 -3.61
C GLN A 491 -15.08 14.75 -2.23
N SER A 492 -14.81 15.54 -1.20
CA SER A 492 -15.06 15.15 0.19
C SER A 492 -15.57 16.34 0.98
N ILE A 493 -16.51 16.08 1.90
CA ILE A 493 -17.02 17.04 2.85
C ILE A 493 -17.03 16.42 4.23
N ASN A 494 -16.50 17.15 5.19
CA ASN A 494 -16.58 16.84 6.62
C ASN A 494 -17.19 18.03 7.33
N LEU A 495 -18.19 17.79 8.17
CA LEU A 495 -18.84 18.81 8.98
C LEU A 495 -18.99 18.30 10.40
N SER A 496 -18.62 19.11 11.34
CA SER A 496 -18.90 18.92 12.77
C SER A 496 -19.56 20.17 13.34
N ALA A 497 -20.67 20.00 14.03
CA ALA A 497 -21.33 21.11 14.69
C ALA A 497 -21.77 20.71 16.10
N LEU A 498 -21.69 21.66 16.99
CA LEU A 498 -22.21 21.57 18.36
C LEU A 498 -23.02 22.81 18.63
N TYR A 499 -24.27 22.64 19.07
CA TYR A 499 -25.18 23.72 19.34
C TYR A 499 -25.82 23.57 20.72
N GLU A 500 -25.58 24.53 21.60
CA GLU A 500 -26.30 24.66 22.88
C GLU A 500 -27.62 25.34 22.64
N LEU A 501 -28.69 24.64 22.95
CA LEU A 501 -30.02 25.20 22.77
C LEU A 501 -30.23 26.43 23.71
N PRO A 502 -30.70 27.56 23.17
CA PRO A 502 -30.80 28.80 23.92
C PRO A 502 -32.03 28.83 24.86
N TYR A 503 -32.27 27.72 25.56
CA TYR A 503 -33.37 27.58 26.51
C TYR A 503 -32.86 27.37 27.92
N GLY A 504 -33.59 27.95 28.90
CA GLY A 504 -33.32 27.83 30.33
C GLY A 504 -32.83 29.12 30.97
N THR A 505 -32.49 29.05 32.25
CA THR A 505 -32.05 30.23 33.04
C THR A 505 -30.70 30.74 32.51
N GLY A 506 -30.61 32.02 32.23
CA GLY A 506 -29.42 32.66 31.65
C GLY A 506 -29.31 32.53 30.15
N GLN A 507 -30.25 31.88 29.48
CA GLN A 507 -30.35 31.76 28.03
C GLN A 507 -31.39 32.74 27.45
N ALA A 508 -31.43 32.83 26.10
CA ALA A 508 -32.32 33.77 25.41
C ALA A 508 -33.82 33.48 25.61
N HIS A 509 -34.17 32.23 25.88
CA HIS A 509 -35.55 31.78 26.00
C HIS A 509 -35.77 30.87 27.22
N GLY A 510 -37.01 30.82 27.72
CA GLY A 510 -37.43 29.86 28.76
C GLY A 510 -36.86 30.13 30.16
N ALA A 511 -36.54 31.37 30.49
CA ALA A 511 -36.16 31.73 31.84
C ALA A 511 -37.34 31.46 32.82
N THR A 512 -37.09 30.67 33.86
CA THR A 512 -38.09 30.27 34.84
C THR A 512 -37.46 30.14 36.23
N THR A 513 -38.22 30.43 37.24
CA THR A 513 -37.85 30.22 38.64
C THR A 513 -38.22 28.83 39.16
N ASN A 514 -39.09 28.13 38.45
CA ASN A 514 -39.48 26.77 38.81
C ASN A 514 -38.31 25.80 38.64
N PRO A 515 -37.85 25.13 39.70
CA PRO A 515 -36.66 24.24 39.62
C PRO A 515 -36.83 23.06 38.65
N VAL A 516 -38.02 22.49 38.53
CA VAL A 516 -38.30 21.37 37.61
C VAL A 516 -38.28 21.87 36.17
N ALA A 517 -38.93 22.99 35.87
CA ALA A 517 -38.89 23.57 34.52
C ALA A 517 -37.47 24.01 34.14
N LYS A 518 -36.69 24.55 35.08
CA LYS A 518 -35.28 24.89 34.90
C LYS A 518 -34.46 23.63 34.54
N ALA A 519 -34.65 22.54 35.28
CA ALA A 519 -33.97 21.26 35.04
C ALA A 519 -34.38 20.65 33.71
N LEU A 520 -35.60 20.79 33.25
CA LEU A 520 -36.08 20.21 31.99
C LEU A 520 -35.71 21.03 30.74
N LEU A 521 -35.77 22.35 30.81
CA LEU A 521 -35.60 23.25 29.66
C LEU A 521 -34.13 23.57 29.35
N GLY A 522 -33.29 23.78 30.37
CA GLY A 522 -31.90 24.20 30.19
C GLY A 522 -30.92 23.06 29.97
N GLY A 523 -29.72 23.36 29.48
CA GLY A 523 -28.60 22.42 29.39
C GLY A 523 -28.70 21.40 28.28
N TRP A 524 -29.53 21.60 27.27
CA TRP A 524 -29.60 20.80 26.07
C TRP A 524 -28.54 21.19 25.05
N GLN A 525 -27.93 20.20 24.43
CA GLN A 525 -26.92 20.38 23.41
C GLN A 525 -27.12 19.37 22.27
N LEU A 526 -27.06 19.85 21.04
CA LEU A 526 -27.12 19.05 19.84
C LEU A 526 -25.72 18.99 19.20
N GLY A 527 -25.23 17.79 18.93
CA GLY A 527 -23.99 17.56 18.22
C GLY A 527 -24.26 16.81 16.92
N THR A 528 -23.53 17.13 15.88
CA THR A 528 -23.62 16.39 14.62
C THR A 528 -22.25 16.21 13.98
N LEU A 529 -22.06 15.04 13.34
CA LEU A 529 -20.95 14.74 12.44
C LEU A 529 -21.55 14.32 11.10
N PHE A 530 -21.07 14.93 10.02
CA PHE A 530 -21.42 14.53 8.67
C PHE A 530 -20.14 14.35 7.86
N ASN A 531 -19.99 13.17 7.25
CA ASN A 531 -18.88 12.83 6.38
C ASN A 531 -19.44 12.29 5.08
N ALA A 532 -19.03 12.87 3.96
CA ALA A 532 -19.35 12.32 2.65
C ALA A 532 -18.16 12.47 1.72
N ARG A 533 -17.97 11.46 0.86
CA ARG A 533 -16.94 11.48 -0.18
C ARG A 533 -17.34 10.64 -1.38
N THR A 534 -16.82 10.99 -2.54
CA THR A 534 -16.91 10.17 -3.74
C THR A 534 -16.14 8.87 -3.55
N GLY A 535 -16.54 7.82 -4.28
CA GLY A 535 -15.86 6.53 -4.26
C GLY A 535 -14.42 6.61 -4.75
N THR A 536 -13.57 5.75 -4.20
CA THR A 536 -12.18 5.57 -4.66
C THR A 536 -12.14 4.85 -6.00
N PRO A 537 -11.09 5.03 -6.80
CA PRO A 537 -10.92 4.31 -8.05
C PRO A 537 -10.91 2.79 -7.91
N LEU A 538 -11.38 2.12 -8.95
CA LEU A 538 -11.38 0.67 -9.12
C LEU A 538 -10.56 0.30 -10.35
N ASP A 539 -9.64 -0.63 -10.19
CA ASP A 539 -8.88 -1.22 -11.29
C ASP A 539 -9.46 -2.60 -11.64
N ILE A 540 -10.12 -2.71 -12.79
CA ILE A 540 -10.67 -3.98 -13.25
C ILE A 540 -9.56 -4.77 -13.92
N GLU A 541 -9.22 -5.89 -13.33
CA GLU A 541 -8.20 -6.80 -13.84
C GLU A 541 -8.80 -8.03 -14.50
N ILE A 542 -8.03 -8.66 -15.39
CA ILE A 542 -8.38 -9.93 -16.02
C ILE A 542 -7.25 -10.93 -15.83
N VAL A 543 -7.57 -12.16 -15.44
CA VAL A 543 -6.63 -13.29 -15.42
C VAL A 543 -6.64 -13.92 -16.81
N ARG A 544 -5.47 -13.89 -17.48
CA ARG A 544 -5.29 -14.46 -18.83
C ARG A 544 -4.09 -15.41 -18.81
N PRO A 545 -4.18 -16.57 -19.49
CA PRO A 545 -3.01 -17.42 -19.71
C PRO A 545 -1.98 -16.70 -20.60
N ASP A 546 -0.71 -17.00 -20.43
CA ASP A 546 0.37 -16.38 -21.20
C ASP A 546 0.39 -16.86 -22.66
N ILE A 547 0.00 -18.12 -22.88
CA ILE A 547 -0.07 -18.78 -24.18
C ILE A 547 -1.50 -19.28 -24.36
N VAL A 548 -2.03 -19.09 -25.55
CA VAL A 548 -3.29 -19.69 -26.03
C VAL A 548 -3.08 -20.36 -27.37
N TYR A 549 -4.06 -21.15 -27.79
CA TYR A 549 -3.97 -21.98 -28.98
C TYR A 549 -5.05 -21.56 -29.97
N ARG A 550 -4.63 -21.15 -31.16
CA ARG A 550 -5.54 -20.77 -32.24
C ARG A 550 -5.81 -21.97 -33.13
N ASN A 551 -7.06 -22.33 -33.31
CA ASN A 551 -7.46 -23.36 -34.26
C ASN A 551 -7.14 -22.90 -35.68
N LYS A 552 -6.46 -23.81 -36.47
CA LYS A 552 -5.98 -23.51 -37.82
C LYS A 552 -7.11 -23.35 -38.85
N VAL A 553 -8.29 -23.90 -38.55
CA VAL A 553 -9.42 -23.90 -39.48
C VAL A 553 -10.45 -22.82 -39.07
N THR A 554 -10.86 -22.85 -37.80
CA THR A 554 -11.95 -21.96 -37.32
C THR A 554 -11.44 -20.62 -36.78
N GLY A 555 -10.16 -20.49 -36.46
CA GLY A 555 -9.58 -19.32 -35.79
C GLY A 555 -9.94 -19.23 -34.30
N ALA A 556 -10.76 -20.11 -33.76
CA ALA A 556 -11.16 -20.10 -32.38
C ALA A 556 -9.97 -20.30 -31.43
N ILE A 557 -10.04 -19.66 -30.26
CA ILE A 557 -9.00 -19.70 -29.21
C ILE A 557 -9.37 -20.75 -28.17
N SER A 558 -8.36 -21.55 -27.77
CA SER A 558 -8.48 -22.55 -26.70
C SER A 558 -7.33 -22.41 -25.71
N ALA A 559 -7.52 -22.91 -24.48
CA ALA A 559 -6.49 -22.89 -23.43
C ALA A 559 -5.38 -23.93 -23.65
N GLY A 560 -5.63 -24.95 -24.43
CA GLY A 560 -4.68 -26.03 -24.72
C GLY A 560 -4.68 -26.44 -26.19
N PRO A 561 -3.70 -27.27 -26.61
CA PRO A 561 -3.63 -27.80 -27.97
C PRO A 561 -4.82 -28.73 -28.25
N VAL A 562 -5.29 -28.72 -29.48
CA VAL A 562 -6.29 -29.66 -29.99
C VAL A 562 -5.60 -30.60 -31.00
N VAL A 563 -5.63 -31.90 -30.72
CA VAL A 563 -5.11 -32.92 -31.57
C VAL A 563 -6.25 -33.87 -32.00
N THR A 564 -6.46 -34.04 -33.28
CA THR A 564 -7.50 -34.90 -33.81
C THR A 564 -6.89 -35.90 -34.78
N GLY A 565 -7.09 -37.19 -34.53
CA GLY A 565 -6.51 -38.25 -35.36
C GLY A 565 -4.98 -38.19 -35.49
N GLY A 566 -4.29 -37.76 -34.45
CA GLY A 566 -2.82 -37.57 -34.47
C GLY A 566 -2.34 -36.28 -35.16
N VAL A 567 -3.26 -35.45 -35.66
CA VAL A 567 -2.92 -34.17 -36.30
C VAL A 567 -3.13 -33.02 -35.35
N VAL A 568 -2.14 -32.15 -35.17
CA VAL A 568 -2.23 -30.94 -34.38
C VAL A 568 -3.04 -29.87 -35.11
N MET A 569 -4.25 -29.60 -34.61
CA MET A 569 -5.23 -28.68 -35.22
C MET A 569 -5.04 -27.23 -34.79
N THR A 570 -4.17 -26.95 -33.82
CA THR A 570 -3.96 -25.62 -33.24
C THR A 570 -2.53 -25.16 -33.38
N THR A 571 -2.33 -23.83 -33.29
CA THR A 571 -1.00 -23.20 -33.21
C THR A 571 -0.93 -22.41 -31.91
N PRO A 572 0.08 -22.65 -31.05
CA PRO A 572 0.28 -21.84 -29.85
C PRO A 572 0.73 -20.42 -30.21
N ILE A 573 0.17 -19.43 -29.54
CA ILE A 573 0.52 -18.03 -29.73
C ILE A 573 0.68 -17.33 -28.37
N VAL A 574 1.54 -16.31 -28.30
CA VAL A 574 1.62 -15.44 -27.12
C VAL A 574 0.33 -14.69 -26.95
N ASN A 575 -0.33 -14.88 -25.82
CA ASN A 575 -1.62 -14.25 -25.54
C ASN A 575 -1.47 -12.82 -25.01
N VAL A 576 -0.55 -12.62 -24.06
CA VAL A 576 -0.34 -11.33 -23.42
C VAL A 576 1.02 -10.77 -23.83
N PRO A 577 1.10 -9.59 -24.45
CA PRO A 577 2.38 -8.93 -24.75
C PRO A 577 3.16 -8.74 -23.46
N GLY A 578 4.43 -9.08 -23.47
CA GLY A 578 5.22 -9.03 -22.24
C GLY A 578 4.82 -10.02 -21.16
N GLY A 579 4.01 -11.04 -21.51
CA GLY A 579 3.50 -12.05 -20.61
C GLY A 579 4.56 -12.84 -19.86
N GLY A 580 4.11 -13.71 -18.96
CA GLY A 580 4.95 -14.56 -18.14
C GLY A 580 4.98 -14.17 -16.68
N ALA A 581 4.13 -13.24 -16.27
CA ALA A 581 4.07 -12.87 -14.87
C ALA A 581 2.65 -12.92 -14.34
N SER A 582 2.44 -13.69 -13.30
CA SER A 582 1.23 -13.64 -12.50
C SER A 582 1.04 -12.28 -11.79
N ARG A 583 2.09 -11.45 -11.79
CA ARG A 583 2.12 -10.15 -11.09
C ARG A 583 1.82 -8.97 -12.01
N ASN A 584 1.88 -9.14 -13.33
CA ASN A 584 1.54 -8.06 -14.25
C ASN A 584 0.06 -7.74 -14.17
N VAL A 585 -0.25 -6.48 -13.98
CA VAL A 585 -1.62 -5.99 -14.11
C VAL A 585 -2.06 -6.18 -15.55
N ARG A 586 -3.14 -6.90 -15.74
CA ARG A 586 -3.77 -7.15 -17.05
C ARG A 586 -5.17 -6.60 -17.00
N ARG A 587 -5.54 -5.78 -17.96
CA ARG A 587 -6.87 -5.18 -18.05
C ARG A 587 -7.65 -5.74 -19.21
N PRO A 588 -8.99 -5.82 -19.09
CA PRO A 588 -9.85 -6.23 -20.18
C PRO A 588 -10.01 -5.12 -21.22
N ASP A 589 -10.66 -5.43 -22.33
CA ASP A 589 -11.22 -4.43 -23.22
C ASP A 589 -12.53 -3.88 -22.65
N LEU A 590 -12.77 -2.59 -22.82
CA LEU A 590 -14.06 -1.95 -22.55
C LEU A 590 -14.96 -2.11 -23.77
N VAL A 591 -16.17 -2.63 -23.57
CA VAL A 591 -17.19 -2.78 -24.59
C VAL A 591 -17.93 -1.45 -24.76
N LEU A 592 -17.80 -0.85 -25.93
CA LEU A 592 -18.39 0.45 -26.21
C LEU A 592 -19.92 0.41 -26.15
N GLY A 593 -20.53 1.42 -25.53
CA GLY A 593 -21.97 1.56 -25.40
C GLY A 593 -22.61 0.74 -24.29
N VAL A 594 -21.86 -0.06 -23.55
CA VAL A 594 -22.34 -0.79 -22.38
C VAL A 594 -21.96 -0.04 -21.11
N ASN A 595 -22.95 0.27 -20.27
CA ASN A 595 -22.69 0.90 -18.97
C ASN A 595 -21.93 -0.07 -18.06
N PRO A 596 -20.74 0.31 -17.54
CA PRO A 596 -19.97 -0.54 -16.64
C PRO A 596 -20.57 -0.68 -15.24
N TYR A 597 -21.62 0.07 -14.94
CA TYR A 597 -22.32 -0.01 -13.66
C TYR A 597 -23.73 -0.56 -13.87
N TYR A 598 -24.16 -1.43 -12.97
CA TYR A 598 -25.58 -1.79 -12.89
C TYR A 598 -26.40 -0.61 -12.34
N VAL A 599 -27.57 -0.42 -12.88
CA VAL A 599 -28.55 0.54 -12.40
C VAL A 599 -29.63 -0.25 -11.65
N SER A 600 -29.63 -0.14 -10.31
CA SER A 600 -30.68 -0.69 -9.44
C SER A 600 -30.80 -2.23 -9.41
N ASP A 601 -29.69 -2.96 -9.43
CA ASP A 601 -29.71 -4.43 -9.38
C ASP A 601 -29.17 -4.96 -8.02
N GLY A 602 -29.85 -4.62 -6.95
CA GLY A 602 -29.55 -5.13 -5.62
C GLY A 602 -28.13 -4.83 -5.17
N THR A 603 -27.32 -5.86 -4.93
CA THR A 603 -25.91 -5.73 -4.55
C THR A 603 -24.94 -5.80 -5.72
N LEU A 604 -25.40 -6.04 -6.94
CA LEU A 604 -24.55 -5.99 -8.13
C LEU A 604 -24.26 -4.54 -8.49
N TYR A 605 -22.99 -4.22 -8.64
CA TYR A 605 -22.52 -2.85 -8.86
C TYR A 605 -21.76 -2.70 -10.17
N ILE A 606 -20.81 -3.61 -10.46
CA ILE A 606 -20.07 -3.61 -11.73
C ILE A 606 -20.68 -4.61 -12.70
N ASN A 607 -20.98 -4.13 -13.89
CA ASN A 607 -21.57 -4.92 -14.97
C ASN A 607 -20.48 -5.64 -15.78
N PRO A 608 -20.36 -6.97 -15.72
CA PRO A 608 -19.33 -7.69 -16.48
C PRO A 608 -19.52 -7.62 -18.00
N ALA A 609 -20.73 -7.38 -18.50
CA ALA A 609 -20.97 -7.23 -19.92
C ALA A 609 -20.29 -5.99 -20.55
N ALA A 610 -19.85 -5.06 -19.72
CA ALA A 610 -19.05 -3.92 -20.17
C ALA A 610 -17.59 -4.28 -20.48
N PHE A 611 -17.17 -5.52 -20.27
CA PHE A 611 -15.78 -5.95 -20.46
C PHE A 611 -15.70 -7.16 -21.38
N ALA A 612 -14.63 -7.22 -22.16
CA ALA A 612 -14.33 -8.33 -23.06
C ALA A 612 -12.86 -8.77 -22.92
N VAL A 613 -12.58 -10.01 -23.33
CA VAL A 613 -11.21 -10.54 -23.40
C VAL A 613 -10.49 -9.86 -24.56
N PRO A 614 -9.32 -9.24 -24.35
CA PRO A 614 -8.53 -8.64 -25.42
C PRO A 614 -8.05 -9.69 -26.42
N GLN A 615 -7.79 -9.26 -27.66
CA GLN A 615 -7.22 -10.14 -28.69
C GLN A 615 -5.86 -10.70 -28.25
N PRO A 616 -5.53 -11.95 -28.59
CA PRO A 616 -4.20 -12.49 -28.35
C PRO A 616 -3.10 -11.59 -28.94
N GLY A 617 -2.05 -11.34 -28.18
CA GLY A 617 -0.97 -10.45 -28.56
C GLY A 617 -1.26 -8.95 -28.34
N THR A 618 -2.38 -8.58 -27.70
CA THR A 618 -2.72 -7.19 -27.40
C THR A 618 -2.93 -6.94 -25.91
N TYR A 619 -2.68 -5.72 -25.45
CA TYR A 619 -3.14 -5.23 -24.15
C TYR A 619 -4.63 -4.89 -24.23
N GLY A 620 -5.34 -4.94 -23.10
CA GLY A 620 -6.68 -4.39 -23.00
C GLY A 620 -6.69 -2.88 -23.06
N ASN A 621 -7.77 -2.29 -23.57
CA ASN A 621 -7.94 -0.86 -23.73
C ASN A 621 -8.52 -0.14 -22.51
N LEU A 622 -8.93 -0.88 -21.45
CA LEU A 622 -9.39 -0.27 -20.22
C LEU A 622 -8.26 0.49 -19.53
N ALA A 623 -8.48 1.77 -19.26
CA ALA A 623 -7.50 2.59 -18.58
C ALA A 623 -7.35 2.17 -17.09
N ARG A 624 -6.18 2.46 -16.52
CA ARG A 624 -5.93 2.25 -15.10
C ARG A 624 -6.96 3.00 -14.25
N ASN A 625 -7.52 2.31 -13.24
CA ASN A 625 -8.42 2.90 -12.26
C ASN A 625 -9.61 3.66 -12.89
N ALA A 626 -10.11 3.17 -14.04
CA ALA A 626 -11.11 3.87 -14.84
C ALA A 626 -12.49 3.95 -14.19
N LEU A 627 -12.80 3.08 -13.26
CA LEU A 627 -14.07 3.04 -12.56
C LEU A 627 -13.93 3.51 -11.13
N ARG A 628 -15.07 3.71 -10.45
CA ARG A 628 -15.11 4.13 -9.05
C ARG A 628 -16.02 3.25 -8.22
N ALA A 629 -15.62 3.01 -6.99
CA ALA A 629 -16.42 2.38 -5.95
C ALA A 629 -17.61 3.27 -5.56
N PRO A 630 -18.58 2.75 -4.81
CA PRO A 630 -19.64 3.57 -4.23
C PRO A 630 -19.08 4.69 -3.36
N GLY A 631 -19.74 5.84 -3.36
CA GLY A 631 -19.45 6.93 -2.45
C GLY A 631 -19.83 6.57 -1.01
N ILE A 632 -19.31 7.33 -0.07
CA ILE A 632 -19.62 7.20 1.36
C ILE A 632 -20.40 8.44 1.79
N SER A 633 -21.47 8.24 2.55
CA SER A 633 -22.20 9.33 3.22
C SER A 633 -22.71 8.84 4.56
N GLN A 634 -22.24 9.46 5.63
CA GLN A 634 -22.65 9.14 6.99
C GLN A 634 -23.04 10.39 7.75
N PHE A 635 -24.17 10.35 8.41
CA PHE A 635 -24.70 11.41 9.25
C PHE A 635 -24.96 10.87 10.65
N ASP A 636 -24.27 11.43 11.64
CA ASP A 636 -24.38 11.06 13.05
C ASP A 636 -24.95 12.22 13.85
N LEU A 637 -25.79 11.92 14.84
CA LEU A 637 -26.44 12.89 15.68
C LEU A 637 -26.23 12.54 17.16
N THR A 638 -25.91 13.53 17.95
CA THR A 638 -25.80 13.44 19.40
C THR A 638 -26.76 14.43 20.05
N VAL A 639 -27.53 13.95 20.99
CA VAL A 639 -28.34 14.81 21.92
C VAL A 639 -27.79 14.62 23.31
N SER A 640 -27.36 15.68 23.93
CA SER A 640 -26.92 15.64 25.32
C SER A 640 -27.68 16.61 26.17
N LYS A 641 -27.80 16.24 27.46
CA LYS A 641 -28.49 17.00 28.48
C LYS A 641 -27.64 17.06 29.73
N LYS A 642 -27.30 18.27 30.16
CA LYS A 642 -26.61 18.50 31.45
C LYS A 642 -27.58 18.91 32.55
N PHE A 643 -27.51 18.21 33.68
CA PHE A 643 -28.18 18.54 34.92
C PHE A 643 -27.12 19.09 35.89
N SER A 644 -27.10 20.37 36.13
CA SER A 644 -26.20 20.98 37.11
C SER A 644 -26.68 20.67 38.52
N ILE A 645 -25.83 20.06 39.35
CA ILE A 645 -26.09 19.70 40.75
C ILE A 645 -25.50 20.78 41.65
N THR A 646 -24.26 21.18 41.37
CA THR A 646 -23.60 22.34 41.99
C THR A 646 -22.87 23.13 40.89
N GLU A 647 -22.15 24.19 41.23
CA GLU A 647 -21.34 24.93 40.26
C GLU A 647 -20.26 24.09 39.61
N THR A 648 -19.72 23.09 40.32
CA THR A 648 -18.64 22.21 39.84
C THR A 648 -19.12 20.81 39.45
N LYS A 649 -20.29 20.35 39.93
CA LYS A 649 -20.79 18.99 39.71
C LYS A 649 -21.99 18.98 38.79
N ASN A 650 -21.95 18.13 37.79
CA ASN A 650 -23.06 17.93 36.88
C ASN A 650 -23.20 16.47 36.46
N LEU A 651 -24.44 16.11 36.14
CA LEU A 651 -24.77 14.83 35.51
C LEU A 651 -25.11 15.08 34.05
N GLU A 652 -24.42 14.46 33.14
CA GLU A 652 -24.63 14.53 31.70
C GLU A 652 -25.25 13.23 31.21
N PHE A 653 -26.42 13.31 30.64
CA PHE A 653 -27.02 12.24 29.82
C PHE A 653 -26.72 12.49 28.35
N ARG A 654 -26.30 11.47 27.60
CA ARG A 654 -26.01 11.58 26.19
C ARG A 654 -26.65 10.41 25.41
N ALA A 655 -27.35 10.75 24.33
CA ALA A 655 -27.86 9.80 23.35
C ALA A 655 -27.21 10.08 22.03
N GLU A 656 -26.55 9.09 21.48
CA GLU A 656 -25.84 9.14 20.20
C GLU A 656 -26.51 8.19 19.22
N CYS A 657 -26.75 8.68 18.00
CA CYS A 657 -27.29 7.90 16.90
C CYS A 657 -26.29 7.98 15.74
N TYR A 658 -25.63 6.89 15.48
CA TYR A 658 -24.72 6.75 14.34
C TYR A 658 -25.51 6.30 13.12
N ASN A 659 -25.12 6.83 11.94
CA ASN A 659 -25.81 6.59 10.67
C ASN A 659 -27.34 6.78 10.77
N VAL A 660 -27.73 7.98 11.13
CA VAL A 660 -29.15 8.36 11.37
C VAL A 660 -30.04 7.98 10.19
N LEU A 661 -29.53 8.12 8.96
CA LEU A 661 -30.24 7.80 7.72
C LEU A 661 -30.35 6.30 7.45
N ASN A 662 -29.65 5.47 8.22
CA ASN A 662 -29.57 4.02 8.02
C ASN A 662 -29.19 3.62 6.59
N SER A 663 -28.30 4.38 5.97
CA SER A 663 -27.81 4.10 4.62
C SER A 663 -26.75 3.00 4.67
N ALA A 664 -26.83 2.03 3.76
CA ALA A 664 -25.79 1.04 3.60
C ALA A 664 -24.54 1.70 2.99
N ILE A 665 -23.41 1.62 3.70
CA ILE A 665 -22.14 2.17 3.27
C ILE A 665 -21.26 1.00 2.84
N PHE A 666 -21.27 0.70 1.55
CA PHE A 666 -20.56 -0.45 1.02
C PHE A 666 -19.08 -0.19 0.82
N ALA A 667 -18.29 -1.24 1.07
CA ALA A 667 -16.89 -1.29 0.68
C ALA A 667 -16.74 -1.44 -0.85
N ALA A 668 -15.54 -1.14 -1.34
CA ALA A 668 -15.24 -1.33 -2.75
C ALA A 668 -15.33 -2.81 -3.15
N PRO A 669 -16.00 -3.15 -4.25
CA PRO A 669 -16.09 -4.53 -4.72
C PRO A 669 -14.69 -5.09 -4.99
N GLY A 670 -14.48 -6.37 -4.66
CA GLY A 670 -13.17 -7.03 -4.84
C GLY A 670 -12.00 -6.34 -4.12
N GLY A 671 -12.26 -5.57 -3.05
CA GLY A 671 -11.22 -4.84 -2.33
C GLY A 671 -10.57 -3.70 -3.15
N GLY A 672 -11.25 -3.20 -4.18
CA GLY A 672 -10.75 -2.16 -5.09
C GLY A 672 -10.16 -2.70 -6.40
N THR A 673 -10.01 -4.02 -6.53
CA THR A 673 -9.46 -4.67 -7.72
C THR A 673 -10.32 -5.89 -8.11
N PRO A 674 -11.54 -5.69 -8.66
CA PRO A 674 -12.35 -6.78 -9.16
C PRO A 674 -11.66 -7.51 -10.31
N ARG A 675 -11.69 -8.85 -10.29
CA ARG A 675 -10.99 -9.68 -11.28
C ARG A 675 -11.95 -10.51 -12.10
N LEU A 676 -11.83 -10.38 -13.41
CA LEU A 676 -12.44 -11.27 -14.39
C LEU A 676 -11.56 -12.51 -14.56
N ASN A 677 -12.18 -13.66 -14.72
CA ASN A 677 -11.46 -14.91 -14.89
C ASN A 677 -11.62 -15.42 -16.32
N ASP A 678 -10.54 -15.51 -17.06
CA ASP A 678 -10.44 -16.14 -18.37
C ASP A 678 -9.32 -17.20 -18.41
N ALA A 679 -9.03 -17.79 -17.27
CA ALA A 679 -7.95 -18.80 -17.18
C ALA A 679 -8.18 -20.02 -18.06
N THR A 680 -9.41 -20.29 -18.47
CA THR A 680 -9.80 -21.48 -19.25
C THR A 680 -9.87 -21.23 -20.75
N GLY A 681 -9.77 -19.98 -21.23
CA GLY A 681 -9.94 -19.65 -22.66
C GLY A 681 -11.33 -19.97 -23.22
N ILE A 682 -12.35 -20.07 -22.35
CA ILE A 682 -13.74 -20.40 -22.76
C ILE A 682 -14.36 -19.22 -23.49
N ILE A 683 -14.02 -17.99 -23.07
CA ILE A 683 -14.54 -16.77 -23.67
C ILE A 683 -13.64 -16.37 -24.84
N GLN A 684 -14.25 -16.21 -26.00
CA GLN A 684 -13.52 -15.79 -27.21
C GLN A 684 -13.13 -14.30 -27.13
N PRO A 685 -11.99 -13.91 -27.69
CA PRO A 685 -11.56 -12.53 -27.75
C PRO A 685 -12.64 -11.61 -28.36
N GLY A 686 -12.89 -10.47 -27.73
CA GLY A 686 -13.94 -9.51 -28.11
C GLY A 686 -15.36 -9.87 -27.63
N GLN A 687 -15.55 -11.03 -27.05
CA GLN A 687 -16.84 -11.46 -26.52
C GLN A 687 -17.06 -10.86 -25.12
N PRO A 688 -18.20 -10.15 -24.88
CA PRO A 688 -18.55 -9.64 -23.56
C PRO A 688 -18.73 -10.75 -22.52
N TYR A 689 -18.39 -10.46 -21.28
CA TYR A 689 -18.61 -11.38 -20.17
C TYR A 689 -20.09 -11.46 -19.80
N THR A 690 -20.53 -12.66 -19.43
CA THR A 690 -21.75 -12.87 -18.64
C THR A 690 -21.41 -12.84 -17.16
N GLN A 691 -22.39 -12.63 -16.27
CA GLN A 691 -22.16 -12.69 -14.82
C GLN A 691 -21.61 -14.05 -14.37
N SER A 692 -22.11 -15.13 -14.95
CA SER A 692 -21.64 -16.49 -14.68
C SER A 692 -20.16 -16.69 -15.09
N ALA A 693 -19.79 -16.19 -16.26
CA ALA A 693 -18.42 -16.32 -16.78
C ALA A 693 -17.42 -15.44 -16.03
N ALA A 694 -17.86 -14.25 -15.55
CA ALA A 694 -17.04 -13.36 -14.75
C ALA A 694 -16.80 -13.88 -13.32
N GLY A 695 -17.56 -14.89 -12.90
CA GLY A 695 -17.62 -15.35 -11.51
C GLY A 695 -18.79 -14.70 -10.77
N GLY A 696 -19.56 -15.49 -10.03
CA GLY A 696 -20.84 -15.08 -9.44
C GLY A 696 -20.81 -13.85 -8.52
N THR A 697 -19.64 -13.53 -7.96
CA THR A 697 -19.43 -12.38 -7.07
C THR A 697 -18.68 -11.23 -7.72
N PHE A 698 -18.37 -11.31 -9.01
CA PHE A 698 -17.69 -10.22 -9.71
C PHE A 698 -18.50 -8.93 -9.61
N GLY A 699 -17.87 -7.86 -9.15
CA GLY A 699 -18.47 -6.55 -9.05
C GLY A 699 -19.57 -6.40 -7.99
N ALA A 700 -19.83 -7.42 -7.18
CA ALA A 700 -20.84 -7.37 -6.13
C ALA A 700 -20.36 -6.63 -4.88
N LEU A 701 -21.28 -5.92 -4.24
CA LEU A 701 -21.08 -5.25 -2.95
C LEU A 701 -21.36 -6.25 -1.82
N THR A 702 -20.34 -6.92 -1.35
CA THR A 702 -20.44 -8.04 -0.40
C THR A 702 -20.21 -7.67 1.06
N SER A 703 -19.72 -6.45 1.32
CA SER A 703 -19.40 -5.99 2.68
C SER A 703 -19.59 -4.49 2.83
N THR A 704 -19.76 -4.04 4.06
CA THR A 704 -19.71 -2.62 4.43
C THR A 704 -18.27 -2.16 4.66
N VAL A 705 -18.04 -0.84 4.68
CA VAL A 705 -16.69 -0.25 4.86
C VAL A 705 -16.06 -0.65 6.19
N SER A 706 -16.87 -0.83 7.23
CA SER A 706 -16.42 -1.26 8.56
C SER A 706 -17.53 -2.03 9.27
N ASN A 707 -17.15 -2.76 10.30
CA ASN A 707 -18.04 -3.42 11.25
C ASN A 707 -17.98 -2.79 12.65
N GLN A 708 -17.23 -1.68 12.81
CA GLN A 708 -17.09 -0.99 14.09
C GLN A 708 -18.14 0.11 14.25
N VAL A 709 -18.57 0.33 15.48
CA VAL A 709 -19.53 1.39 15.82
C VAL A 709 -19.06 2.75 15.29
N GLY A 710 -19.97 3.47 14.65
CA GLY A 710 -19.68 4.80 14.11
C GLY A 710 -18.80 4.83 12.85
N SER A 711 -18.53 3.69 12.21
CA SER A 711 -17.61 3.59 11.07
C SER A 711 -18.25 2.95 9.85
N GLY A 712 -19.41 3.44 9.40
CA GLY A 712 -20.03 2.95 8.16
C GLY A 712 -20.86 1.68 8.30
N THR A 713 -21.27 1.34 9.51
CA THR A 713 -22.21 0.26 9.81
C THR A 713 -23.66 0.71 9.69
N ASN A 714 -24.61 -0.19 9.93
CA ASN A 714 -26.02 0.12 10.08
C ASN A 714 -26.24 1.11 11.23
N ARG A 715 -27.44 1.70 11.30
CA ARG A 715 -27.82 2.61 12.38
C ARG A 715 -27.61 1.97 13.75
N GLN A 716 -26.94 2.69 14.63
CA GLN A 716 -26.64 2.26 15.99
C GLN A 716 -26.96 3.37 16.98
N PHE A 717 -27.43 2.97 18.16
CA PHE A 717 -27.69 3.88 19.26
C PHE A 717 -26.77 3.56 20.42
N GLN A 718 -26.20 4.62 21.02
CA GLN A 718 -25.43 4.54 22.24
C GLN A 718 -26.00 5.51 23.25
N LEU A 719 -26.20 5.05 24.48
CA LEU A 719 -26.61 5.88 25.61
C LEU A 719 -25.48 5.93 26.63
N ALA A 720 -25.18 7.11 27.11
CA ALA A 720 -24.16 7.32 28.13
C ALA A 720 -24.66 8.23 29.24
N LEU A 721 -24.24 7.92 30.47
CA LEU A 721 -24.43 8.73 31.63
C LEU A 721 -23.09 9.04 32.27
N ARG A 722 -22.77 10.33 32.39
CA ARG A 722 -21.49 10.79 32.92
C ARG A 722 -21.70 11.72 34.11
N PHE A 723 -21.05 11.41 35.18
CA PHE A 723 -20.97 12.31 36.33
C PHE A 723 -19.63 13.04 36.32
N ASN A 724 -19.68 14.37 36.29
CA ASN A 724 -18.51 15.25 36.38
C ASN A 724 -18.48 15.87 37.78
N PHE A 725 -17.34 15.82 38.45
CA PHE A 725 -17.17 16.33 39.83
C PHE A 725 -15.86 17.08 39.98
#